data_727538009ca66c159769cbec6225bc28
#
_entry.id   727538009ca66c159769cbec6225bc28
#
_cell.length_a   1.000
_cell.length_b   1.000
_cell.length_c   1.000
_cell.angle_alpha   90.00
_cell.angle_beta   90.00
_cell.angle_gamma   90.00
#
_symmetry.space_group_name_H-M   'P 1'
#
loop_
_entity.id
_entity.type
_entity.pdbx_description
1 polymer ?
#
loop_
_entity_poly.entity_id
_entity_poly.type
_entity_poly.pdbx_seq_one_letter_code
_entity_poly.pdbx_strand_id
1 'polypeptide(L)'
;TAPDDADFVLSGGTWTWEGWVYLNNLSADHGLFSQAKSGGTEDYTRIFIDTNGAAHLQICVPTAATGTVTLNSGGAGSVDGITVNSVAIMSGAESFDTDLSTTATNVASNITANTSSPNYTATADGAVITITAVTKGAATNGYVVSSSATTIATTDVNMSGAVIDAIVDLSTPNSVISATTWTHVRVLENGNDYYIFIGGISKARVTTASRTESVVAYDSTVFVGAAHDGTSTTKPLNGYLDEVRLTNTALSTTDFDVPASAYGTSTADVNIRVGGILPLSGFNFTVSNANTSTGSLSVYYWSSTNEWTTVTNLTDNTASGGIPLAQSGTITFDSTEDIARQKIIDGVLGYWYKVEITDADAATAISTVKVIEPFQKLRDFWDGQFRSAGSFQLYEDGIYKDNTTNIFMDDYVYDDISGGDESSYTIMNNLASTEYVLCGFIERQQGLHCKLIPNHTNTTASTILTVSYWDGSDWISVGTVNDGTSTESVSFTKSGYITWNPVAENTEFRKEINKEDPLYYYKLSWSQAFTGDVLLHHFSGIPVQKPLGNYIFPLYAQGRTFLFGDKTDKKNRCIASSLGTLNCFAGTGSGDGLIFGDDTEVVAAAEIYINLNIGSTTYILVAKAGAMFVVSGSSPEDWVITQVDNTVGCSAPYTFKASPVGLEFSPLQSQQVIVWQSSNSIMMYDASSIYPISSSISNYFDQTKSESINLSKVADSYGFWDNTNGNYEYHWLFASGSSTTLDKELVFDLRRQKWYEIDRGSGNRLQCGTDVSDSYGAHYSYAATNSGYLQRLENGTAFTGDGGAITYEFELGDLPPAGSLNMETILRYIRLVMVTKGTTSSSVTVTHYGDMNQTGKTITLSPSKSGYDSTMPARSVSGSTWGSHVFHRLKFTISTDDETIGFEPLWISGLYELSRYRLKD
;
A
#
# COMPACT_ATOMS: atom_id res chain seq x y z
N THR A 1 6.00 -46.69 1.59
CA THR A 1 5.01 -46.36 0.55
C THR A 1 3.69 -46.05 1.18
N ALA A 2 2.98 -45.06 0.63
CA ALA A 2 1.62 -44.69 0.99
C ALA A 2 0.70 -44.97 -0.22
N PRO A 3 -0.54 -45.45 -0.02
CA PRO A 3 -1.53 -45.50 -1.10
C PRO A 3 -1.73 -44.11 -1.69
N ASP A 4 -2.18 -44.07 -2.94
CA ASP A 4 -2.62 -42.82 -3.56
C ASP A 4 -3.84 -42.25 -2.80
N ASP A 5 -3.82 -40.95 -2.57
CA ASP A 5 -4.90 -40.21 -1.92
C ASP A 5 -5.02 -38.81 -2.53
N ALA A 6 -6.18 -38.21 -2.42
CA ALA A 6 -6.45 -36.85 -2.88
C ALA A 6 -5.51 -35.79 -2.27
N ASP A 7 -4.87 -36.10 -1.13
CA ASP A 7 -3.92 -35.22 -0.46
C ASP A 7 -2.54 -35.20 -1.15
N PHE A 8 -2.25 -36.12 -2.05
CA PHE A 8 -0.98 -36.18 -2.78
C PHE A 8 -1.05 -35.56 -4.19
N VAL A 9 -1.84 -34.52 -4.36
CA VAL A 9 -2.06 -33.88 -5.65
C VAL A 9 -0.89 -32.94 -6.00
N LEU A 10 -0.03 -33.33 -6.94
CA LEU A 10 1.07 -32.49 -7.45
C LEU A 10 0.68 -31.69 -8.72
N SER A 11 -0.54 -31.87 -9.22
CA SER A 11 -1.00 -31.25 -10.47
C SER A 11 -1.51 -29.80 -10.33
N GLY A 12 -1.62 -29.26 -9.10
CA GLY A 12 -2.26 -27.97 -8.82
C GLY A 12 -1.41 -26.73 -9.10
N GLY A 13 -0.14 -26.89 -9.48
CA GLY A 13 0.78 -25.77 -9.75
C GLY A 13 1.40 -25.14 -8.50
N THR A 14 1.07 -25.62 -7.31
CA THR A 14 1.69 -25.22 -6.05
C THR A 14 1.78 -26.43 -5.12
N TRP A 15 2.99 -26.80 -4.73
CA TRP A 15 3.22 -27.81 -3.70
C TRP A 15 4.60 -27.64 -3.10
N THR A 16 4.82 -28.22 -1.92
CA THR A 16 6.12 -28.28 -1.26
C THR A 16 6.33 -29.67 -0.68
N TRP A 17 7.46 -30.26 -0.98
CA TRP A 17 8.03 -31.40 -0.27
C TRP A 17 9.22 -30.96 0.55
N GLU A 18 9.31 -31.37 1.80
CA GLU A 18 10.48 -31.11 2.64
C GLU A 18 10.71 -32.21 3.66
N GLY A 19 11.95 -32.30 4.14
CA GLY A 19 12.33 -33.28 5.15
C GLY A 19 13.81 -33.23 5.50
N TRP A 20 14.16 -33.85 6.61
CA TRP A 20 15.54 -34.05 7.00
C TRP A 20 16.04 -35.34 6.41
N VAL A 21 17.26 -35.32 5.85
CA VAL A 21 17.91 -36.43 5.15
C VAL A 21 19.25 -36.70 5.78
N TYR A 22 19.52 -37.98 6.09
CA TYR A 22 20.82 -38.46 6.51
C TYR A 22 21.23 -39.59 5.61
N LEU A 23 22.34 -39.46 4.90
CA LEU A 23 22.87 -40.48 3.98
C LEU A 23 24.01 -41.24 4.66
N ASN A 24 23.99 -42.55 4.62
CA ASN A 24 25.11 -43.38 5.11
C ASN A 24 26.35 -43.26 4.20
N ASN A 25 26.16 -43.06 2.90
CA ASN A 25 27.19 -42.83 1.92
C ASN A 25 26.60 -42.22 0.64
N LEU A 26 27.46 -41.84 -0.32
CA LEU A 26 27.11 -41.35 -1.65
C LEU A 26 27.58 -42.34 -2.76
N SER A 27 27.57 -43.64 -2.52
CA SER A 27 28.01 -44.66 -3.51
C SER A 27 26.97 -44.97 -4.59
N ALA A 28 25.74 -44.54 -4.39
CA ALA A 28 24.63 -44.69 -5.34
C ALA A 28 23.69 -43.48 -5.21
N ASP A 29 22.80 -43.34 -6.18
CA ASP A 29 21.73 -42.34 -6.07
C ASP A 29 20.71 -42.75 -5.01
N HIS A 30 20.14 -41.76 -4.29
CA HIS A 30 19.22 -41.93 -3.17
C HIS A 30 17.89 -41.19 -3.42
N GLY A 31 16.80 -41.94 -3.68
CA GLY A 31 15.47 -41.39 -3.82
C GLY A 31 14.91 -40.90 -2.49
N LEU A 32 14.34 -39.73 -2.48
CA LEU A 32 13.69 -39.12 -1.31
C LEU A 32 12.17 -39.26 -1.41
N PHE A 33 11.62 -38.91 -2.57
CA PHE A 33 10.20 -38.93 -2.86
C PHE A 33 9.94 -39.24 -4.33
N SER A 34 8.88 -39.97 -4.63
CA SER A 34 8.36 -40.05 -5.97
C SER A 34 6.90 -40.49 -6.01
N GLN A 35 6.22 -40.06 -7.06
CA GLN A 35 4.90 -40.53 -7.46
C GLN A 35 4.85 -40.60 -8.99
N ALA A 36 4.10 -41.54 -9.51
CA ALA A 36 4.00 -41.78 -10.94
C ALA A 36 2.54 -42.09 -11.33
N LYS A 37 2.25 -42.10 -12.62
CA LYS A 37 1.00 -42.64 -13.14
C LYS A 37 1.08 -44.17 -13.22
N SER A 38 0.01 -44.85 -12.81
CA SER A 38 -0.08 -46.31 -12.94
C SER A 38 -0.15 -46.73 -14.41
N GLY A 39 0.44 -47.90 -14.72
CA GLY A 39 0.41 -48.48 -16.07
C GLY A 39 1.67 -48.31 -16.92
N GLY A 40 2.79 -47.88 -16.33
CA GLY A 40 4.11 -47.97 -16.97
C GLY A 40 4.34 -46.91 -18.06
N THR A 41 3.89 -45.71 -17.89
CA THR A 41 3.91 -44.67 -18.93
C THR A 41 5.04 -43.65 -18.77
N GLU A 42 5.98 -43.86 -17.85
CA GLU A 42 7.11 -42.95 -17.61
C GLU A 42 6.68 -41.50 -17.25
N ASP A 43 5.49 -41.40 -16.70
CA ASP A 43 4.87 -40.13 -16.22
C ASP A 43 5.08 -40.08 -14.71
N TYR A 44 6.02 -39.25 -14.25
CA TYR A 44 6.40 -39.23 -12.84
C TYR A 44 6.98 -37.92 -12.38
N THR A 45 6.87 -37.67 -11.07
CA THR A 45 7.67 -36.70 -10.32
C THR A 45 8.56 -37.43 -9.33
N ARG A 46 9.87 -37.11 -9.30
CA ARG A 46 10.80 -37.68 -8.32
C ARG A 46 11.80 -36.65 -7.80
N ILE A 47 12.15 -36.83 -6.53
CA ILE A 47 13.19 -36.08 -5.83
C ILE A 47 14.24 -37.08 -5.39
N PHE A 48 15.51 -36.83 -5.71
CA PHE A 48 16.61 -37.71 -5.33
C PHE A 48 17.92 -36.96 -5.15
N ILE A 49 18.90 -37.61 -4.50
CA ILE A 49 20.26 -37.12 -4.35
C ILE A 49 21.17 -38.05 -5.16
N ASP A 50 22.07 -37.49 -5.97
CA ASP A 50 23.00 -38.24 -6.78
C ASP A 50 24.28 -38.62 -6.03
N THR A 51 25.16 -39.35 -6.69
CA THR A 51 26.47 -39.78 -6.14
C THR A 51 27.44 -38.63 -5.89
N ASN A 52 27.18 -37.46 -6.42
CA ASN A 52 27.98 -36.25 -6.21
C ASN A 52 27.43 -35.34 -5.06
N GLY A 53 26.35 -35.75 -4.41
CA GLY A 53 25.69 -34.99 -3.36
C GLY A 53 24.88 -33.81 -3.87
N ALA A 54 24.45 -33.83 -5.12
CA ALA A 54 23.50 -32.89 -5.68
C ALA A 54 22.06 -33.40 -5.48
N ALA A 55 21.15 -32.48 -5.08
CA ALA A 55 19.71 -32.78 -5.03
C ALA A 55 19.06 -32.48 -6.37
N HIS A 56 18.16 -33.35 -6.80
CA HIS A 56 17.48 -33.30 -8.09
C HIS A 56 15.96 -33.31 -7.92
N LEU A 57 15.27 -32.46 -8.72
CA LEU A 57 13.84 -32.59 -9.02
C LEU A 57 13.68 -32.93 -10.49
N GLN A 58 13.02 -34.03 -10.79
CA GLN A 58 12.65 -34.42 -12.15
C GLN A 58 11.14 -34.63 -12.25
N ILE A 59 10.54 -33.95 -13.24
CA ILE A 59 9.14 -34.14 -13.61
C ILE A 59 9.15 -34.54 -15.09
N CYS A 60 8.71 -35.74 -15.37
CA CYS A 60 8.67 -36.28 -16.72
C CYS A 60 7.23 -36.50 -17.16
N VAL A 61 6.92 -36.07 -18.38
CA VAL A 61 5.63 -36.30 -19.04
C VAL A 61 5.92 -36.87 -20.42
N PRO A 62 5.56 -38.12 -20.68
CA PRO A 62 5.80 -38.74 -22.00
C PRO A 62 4.82 -38.16 -23.03
N THR A 63 5.29 -38.00 -24.26
CA THR A 63 4.46 -37.68 -25.41
C THR A 63 3.99 -38.96 -26.11
N ALA A 64 2.91 -38.90 -26.88
CA ALA A 64 2.39 -40.01 -27.63
C ALA A 64 3.10 -40.16 -29.00
N ALA A 65 3.35 -41.35 -29.43
CA ALA A 65 3.80 -41.60 -30.80
C ALA A 65 2.66 -41.38 -31.81
N THR A 66 2.99 -40.81 -32.95
CA THR A 66 2.07 -40.63 -34.08
C THR A 66 2.59 -41.33 -35.32
N GLY A 67 1.66 -41.85 -36.11
CA GLY A 67 1.91 -42.41 -37.44
C GLY A 67 0.85 -41.90 -38.40
N THR A 68 1.05 -41.96 -39.69
CA THR A 68 0.06 -41.48 -40.65
C THR A 68 -0.27 -42.49 -41.73
N VAL A 69 -1.50 -42.48 -42.21
CA VAL A 69 -1.95 -43.10 -43.44
C VAL A 69 -2.51 -42.00 -44.36
N THR A 70 -1.94 -41.84 -45.54
CA THR A 70 -2.39 -40.86 -46.53
C THR A 70 -3.14 -41.56 -47.64
N LEU A 71 -4.34 -41.15 -47.94
CA LEU A 71 -5.13 -41.62 -49.05
C LEU A 71 -4.77 -40.75 -50.28
N ASN A 72 -3.99 -41.33 -51.24
CA ASN A 72 -3.37 -40.59 -52.33
C ASN A 72 -4.26 -40.46 -53.59
N SER A 73 -4.97 -41.52 -53.92
CA SER A 73 -5.85 -41.55 -55.11
C SER A 73 -6.89 -42.63 -54.99
N GLY A 74 -8.00 -42.48 -55.68
CA GLY A 74 -9.15 -43.38 -55.72
C GLY A 74 -10.44 -42.60 -55.72
N GLY A 75 -11.47 -43.10 -56.40
CA GLY A 75 -12.82 -42.50 -56.48
C GLY A 75 -13.92 -43.57 -56.22
N ALA A 76 -13.52 -44.75 -55.73
CA ALA A 76 -14.36 -45.85 -55.36
C ALA A 76 -13.55 -46.87 -54.57
N GLY A 77 -14.17 -47.85 -53.93
CA GLY A 77 -13.51 -48.88 -53.16
C GLY A 77 -13.59 -48.66 -51.66
N SER A 78 -12.60 -49.14 -50.93
CA SER A 78 -12.60 -49.07 -49.44
C SER A 78 -11.20 -49.05 -48.87
N VAL A 79 -11.07 -48.49 -47.63
CA VAL A 79 -9.95 -48.81 -46.75
C VAL A 79 -10.38 -50.01 -45.94
N ASP A 80 -9.76 -51.17 -46.24
CA ASP A 80 -10.19 -52.49 -45.75
C ASP A 80 -9.73 -52.75 -44.31
N GLY A 81 -8.67 -52.07 -43.90
CA GLY A 81 -8.14 -52.16 -42.54
C GLY A 81 -6.82 -51.43 -42.39
N ILE A 82 -6.53 -51.02 -41.18
CA ILE A 82 -5.24 -50.45 -40.75
C ILE A 82 -4.79 -51.21 -39.52
N THR A 83 -3.50 -51.58 -39.54
CA THR A 83 -2.85 -52.25 -38.42
C THR A 83 -1.68 -51.39 -37.92
N VAL A 84 -1.42 -51.42 -36.61
CA VAL A 84 -0.20 -50.87 -36.02
C VAL A 84 0.48 -52.02 -35.30
N ASN A 85 1.73 -52.29 -35.67
CA ASN A 85 2.51 -53.44 -35.19
C ASN A 85 1.72 -54.79 -35.27
N SER A 86 1.03 -55.04 -36.41
CA SER A 86 0.17 -56.15 -36.64
C SER A 86 -1.12 -56.25 -35.81
N VAL A 87 -1.46 -55.22 -35.02
CA VAL A 87 -2.71 -55.14 -34.30
C VAL A 87 -3.72 -54.34 -35.14
N ALA A 88 -4.89 -54.89 -35.42
CA ALA A 88 -5.96 -54.20 -36.14
C ALA A 88 -6.55 -53.10 -35.29
N ILE A 89 -6.55 -51.88 -35.83
CA ILE A 89 -7.02 -50.67 -35.12
C ILE A 89 -8.36 -50.17 -35.65
N MET A 90 -8.90 -50.77 -36.68
CA MET A 90 -10.25 -50.51 -37.21
C MET A 90 -11.19 -51.67 -36.87
N SER A 91 -12.44 -51.36 -36.66
CA SER A 91 -13.51 -52.33 -36.41
C SER A 91 -14.01 -53.03 -37.68
N GLY A 92 -13.72 -52.51 -38.86
CA GLY A 92 -14.14 -53.01 -40.17
C GLY A 92 -13.76 -52.04 -41.28
N ALA A 93 -14.02 -52.45 -42.54
CA ALA A 93 -13.70 -51.66 -43.73
C ALA A 93 -14.57 -50.39 -43.82
N GLU A 94 -13.95 -49.27 -44.24
CA GLU A 94 -14.66 -48.02 -44.56
C GLU A 94 -14.70 -47.81 -46.07
N SER A 95 -15.94 -47.68 -46.63
CA SER A 95 -16.12 -47.47 -48.07
C SER A 95 -15.76 -46.03 -48.44
N PHE A 96 -15.30 -45.87 -49.69
CA PHE A 96 -15.11 -44.53 -50.27
C PHE A 96 -16.43 -43.73 -50.15
N ASP A 97 -16.31 -42.53 -49.63
CA ASP A 97 -17.44 -41.61 -49.49
C ASP A 97 -17.07 -40.29 -50.20
N THR A 98 -17.93 -39.71 -50.92
CA THR A 98 -17.89 -38.42 -51.63
C THR A 98 -16.50 -38.00 -52.16
N ASP A 99 -15.46 -37.99 -51.35
CA ASP A 99 -14.06 -37.71 -51.64
C ASP A 99 -13.09 -38.38 -50.64
N LEU A 100 -11.78 -38.26 -50.90
CA LEU A 100 -10.75 -38.89 -50.03
C LEU A 100 -10.68 -38.24 -48.64
N SER A 101 -11.00 -36.97 -48.52
CA SER A 101 -11.01 -36.24 -47.23
C SER A 101 -12.14 -36.75 -46.33
N THR A 102 -13.33 -36.92 -46.90
CA THR A 102 -14.49 -37.46 -46.17
C THR A 102 -14.23 -38.93 -45.78
N THR A 103 -13.65 -39.71 -46.71
CA THR A 103 -13.27 -41.08 -46.43
C THR A 103 -12.22 -41.17 -45.30
N ALA A 104 -11.21 -40.30 -45.30
CA ALA A 104 -10.20 -40.23 -44.23
C ALA A 104 -10.84 -39.89 -42.86
N THR A 105 -11.82 -38.96 -42.85
CA THR A 105 -12.59 -38.59 -41.64
C THR A 105 -13.37 -39.77 -41.07
N ASN A 106 -14.00 -40.58 -41.95
CA ASN A 106 -14.76 -41.77 -41.55
C ASN A 106 -13.80 -42.85 -41.00
N VAL A 107 -12.64 -43.08 -41.65
CA VAL A 107 -11.60 -44.00 -41.13
C VAL A 107 -11.05 -43.54 -39.78
N ALA A 108 -10.76 -42.26 -39.63
CA ALA A 108 -10.28 -41.72 -38.33
C ALA A 108 -11.32 -41.91 -37.19
N SER A 109 -12.59 -41.69 -37.51
CA SER A 109 -13.70 -41.95 -36.59
C SER A 109 -13.82 -43.43 -36.21
N ASN A 110 -13.67 -44.34 -37.18
CA ASN A 110 -13.68 -45.79 -36.98
C ASN A 110 -12.55 -46.21 -36.04
N ILE A 111 -11.32 -45.72 -36.28
CA ILE A 111 -10.16 -46.01 -35.43
C ILE A 111 -10.40 -45.52 -34.01
N THR A 112 -10.89 -44.28 -33.84
CA THR A 112 -11.13 -43.69 -32.51
C THR A 112 -12.24 -44.41 -31.75
N ALA A 113 -13.24 -44.94 -32.44
CA ALA A 113 -14.35 -45.72 -31.86
C ALA A 113 -13.96 -47.15 -31.52
N ASN A 114 -12.91 -47.70 -32.14
CA ASN A 114 -12.46 -49.07 -31.96
C ASN A 114 -11.51 -49.20 -30.77
N THR A 115 -11.71 -50.17 -29.89
CA THR A 115 -10.82 -50.47 -28.77
C THR A 115 -9.87 -51.58 -29.16
N SER A 116 -8.61 -51.27 -29.39
CA SER A 116 -7.51 -52.21 -29.65
C SER A 116 -6.57 -52.32 -28.44
N SER A 117 -5.65 -53.28 -28.47
CA SER A 117 -4.63 -53.42 -27.43
C SER A 117 -3.25 -53.64 -28.07
N PRO A 118 -2.33 -52.61 -28.06
CA PRO A 118 -2.51 -51.23 -27.51
C PRO A 118 -3.58 -50.45 -28.25
N ASN A 119 -4.13 -49.47 -27.60
CA ASN A 119 -5.22 -48.62 -28.13
C ASN A 119 -4.71 -47.39 -28.85
N TYR A 120 -5.46 -46.91 -29.87
CA TYR A 120 -5.12 -45.77 -30.70
C TYR A 120 -6.36 -44.87 -30.92
N THR A 121 -6.09 -43.60 -31.13
CA THR A 121 -7.08 -42.61 -31.64
C THR A 121 -6.59 -42.08 -32.98
N ALA A 122 -7.47 -41.54 -33.80
CA ALA A 122 -7.05 -40.92 -35.05
C ALA A 122 -7.81 -39.61 -35.32
N THR A 123 -7.16 -38.70 -36.04
CA THR A 123 -7.75 -37.49 -36.61
C THR A 123 -7.44 -37.44 -38.11
N ALA A 124 -8.28 -36.75 -38.89
CA ALA A 124 -8.04 -36.56 -40.31
C ALA A 124 -7.84 -35.07 -40.60
N ASP A 125 -6.84 -34.76 -41.45
CA ASP A 125 -6.63 -33.45 -42.03
C ASP A 125 -6.51 -33.61 -43.55
N GLY A 126 -7.58 -33.21 -44.28
CA GLY A 126 -7.74 -33.58 -45.67
C GLY A 126 -7.73 -35.12 -45.83
N ALA A 127 -6.92 -35.62 -46.76
CA ALA A 127 -6.78 -37.03 -47.02
C ALA A 127 -5.74 -37.77 -46.14
N VAL A 128 -5.20 -37.09 -45.10
CA VAL A 128 -4.19 -37.65 -44.18
C VAL A 128 -4.87 -38.04 -42.89
N ILE A 129 -4.72 -39.28 -42.51
CA ILE A 129 -5.17 -39.85 -41.21
C ILE A 129 -3.97 -39.88 -40.28
N THR A 130 -3.99 -39.12 -39.20
CA THR A 130 -2.95 -39.16 -38.15
C THR A 130 -3.42 -40.11 -37.04
N ILE A 131 -2.70 -41.17 -36.81
CA ILE A 131 -2.92 -42.15 -35.76
C ILE A 131 -2.07 -41.81 -34.57
N THR A 132 -2.68 -41.73 -33.38
CA THR A 132 -2.01 -41.36 -32.14
C THR A 132 -2.15 -42.52 -31.14
N ALA A 133 -1.04 -42.98 -30.58
CA ALA A 133 -1.07 -43.96 -29.51
C ALA A 133 -1.73 -43.39 -28.24
N VAL A 134 -2.70 -44.09 -27.66
CA VAL A 134 -3.34 -43.71 -26.39
C VAL A 134 -2.34 -43.86 -25.24
N THR A 135 -1.51 -44.90 -25.29
CA THR A 135 -0.42 -45.08 -24.33
C THR A 135 0.77 -44.20 -24.75
N LYS A 136 1.11 -43.24 -23.93
CA LYS A 136 2.23 -42.33 -24.14
C LYS A 136 3.57 -43.06 -23.84
N GLY A 137 4.70 -42.51 -24.29
CA GLY A 137 6.04 -43.03 -24.06
C GLY A 137 6.65 -43.69 -25.29
N ALA A 138 7.96 -43.84 -25.26
CA ALA A 138 8.75 -44.29 -26.42
C ALA A 138 8.50 -45.73 -26.87
N ALA A 139 7.79 -46.55 -26.08
CA ALA A 139 7.53 -47.95 -26.36
C ALA A 139 6.82 -48.22 -27.69
N THR A 140 6.04 -47.26 -28.21
CA THR A 140 5.33 -47.39 -29.48
C THR A 140 6.08 -46.77 -30.67
N ASN A 141 7.25 -46.15 -30.45
CA ASN A 141 8.09 -45.65 -31.54
C ASN A 141 8.60 -46.84 -32.41
N GLY A 142 8.57 -46.64 -33.71
CA GLY A 142 8.99 -47.66 -34.65
C GLY A 142 7.93 -48.74 -34.95
N TYR A 143 6.77 -48.70 -34.30
CA TYR A 143 5.66 -49.59 -34.66
C TYR A 143 5.25 -49.37 -36.10
N VAL A 144 5.18 -50.47 -36.86
CA VAL A 144 4.88 -50.42 -38.28
C VAL A 144 3.38 -50.16 -38.47
N VAL A 145 3.04 -49.06 -39.14
CA VAL A 145 1.69 -48.78 -39.63
C VAL A 145 1.54 -49.46 -40.99
N SER A 146 0.49 -50.21 -41.15
CA SER A 146 0.20 -50.87 -42.43
C SER A 146 -1.29 -50.76 -42.73
N SER A 147 -1.59 -50.20 -43.88
CA SER A 147 -2.96 -50.07 -44.39
C SER A 147 -3.20 -51.11 -45.50
N SER A 148 -4.45 -51.59 -45.59
CA SER A 148 -4.96 -52.35 -46.73
C SER A 148 -6.17 -51.64 -47.29
N ALA A 149 -6.21 -51.51 -48.62
CA ALA A 149 -7.29 -50.78 -49.26
C ALA A 149 -7.56 -51.39 -50.65
N THR A 150 -8.83 -51.38 -51.05
CA THR A 150 -9.27 -51.82 -52.36
C THR A 150 -9.58 -50.54 -53.19
N THR A 151 -8.85 -50.42 -54.31
CA THR A 151 -9.01 -49.29 -55.29
C THR A 151 -8.55 -47.93 -54.79
N ILE A 152 -8.24 -47.76 -53.52
CA ILE A 152 -7.65 -46.58 -52.95
C ILE A 152 -6.15 -46.81 -52.74
N ALA A 153 -5.32 -45.90 -53.26
CA ALA A 153 -3.87 -45.96 -53.00
C ALA A 153 -3.55 -45.27 -51.68
N THR A 154 -2.72 -45.90 -50.88
CA THR A 154 -2.34 -45.42 -49.54
C THR A 154 -0.81 -45.26 -49.41
N THR A 155 -0.38 -44.36 -48.54
CA THR A 155 1.01 -44.24 -48.10
C THR A 155 1.05 -44.21 -46.59
N ASP A 156 1.83 -45.08 -45.96
CA ASP A 156 1.91 -45.29 -44.53
C ASP A 156 3.22 -44.75 -43.98
N VAL A 157 3.15 -44.08 -42.83
CA VAL A 157 4.31 -43.65 -42.05
C VAL A 157 4.22 -44.29 -40.66
N ASN A 158 5.30 -44.96 -40.28
CA ASN A 158 5.37 -45.64 -38.99
C ASN A 158 5.26 -44.72 -37.79
N MET A 159 4.84 -45.28 -36.67
CA MET A 159 4.74 -44.55 -35.41
C MET A 159 6.09 -44.01 -34.99
N SER A 160 6.15 -42.74 -34.65
CA SER A 160 7.37 -42.06 -34.23
C SER A 160 7.04 -40.83 -33.40
N GLY A 161 8.06 -40.15 -32.87
CA GLY A 161 7.92 -38.85 -32.20
C GLY A 161 7.53 -38.91 -30.71
N ALA A 162 7.27 -40.11 -30.17
CA ALA A 162 7.12 -40.21 -28.73
C ALA A 162 8.48 -40.04 -28.04
N VAL A 163 8.54 -39.19 -27.11
CA VAL A 163 9.72 -38.93 -26.28
C VAL A 163 9.32 -38.91 -24.81
N ILE A 164 10.28 -39.20 -23.96
CA ILE A 164 10.20 -38.94 -22.53
C ILE A 164 10.82 -37.56 -22.35
N ASP A 165 10.01 -36.51 -22.25
CA ASP A 165 10.53 -35.18 -21.96
C ASP A 165 10.47 -34.94 -20.47
N ALA A 166 11.63 -34.62 -19.87
CA ALA A 166 11.68 -33.98 -18.57
C ALA A 166 11.22 -32.53 -18.75
N ILE A 167 9.98 -32.24 -18.35
CA ILE A 167 9.48 -30.87 -18.35
C ILE A 167 10.13 -30.03 -17.25
N VAL A 168 10.68 -30.68 -16.22
CA VAL A 168 11.54 -30.11 -15.20
C VAL A 168 12.68 -31.07 -14.94
N ASP A 169 13.91 -30.62 -15.09
CA ASP A 169 15.13 -31.30 -14.67
C ASP A 169 16.01 -30.28 -13.97
N LEU A 170 15.78 -30.15 -12.66
CA LEU A 170 16.44 -29.16 -11.82
C LEU A 170 17.42 -29.87 -10.89
N SER A 171 18.64 -29.38 -10.80
CA SER A 171 19.67 -29.92 -9.91
C SER A 171 20.41 -28.79 -9.18
N THR A 172 20.80 -29.07 -7.96
CA THR A 172 21.70 -28.19 -7.19
C THR A 172 23.17 -28.41 -7.67
N PRO A 173 24.09 -27.52 -7.30
CA PRO A 173 25.52 -27.80 -7.41
C PRO A 173 25.90 -29.12 -6.70
N ASN A 174 27.02 -29.69 -7.08
CA ASN A 174 27.58 -30.88 -6.43
C ASN A 174 28.03 -30.56 -5.00
N SER A 175 28.07 -31.58 -4.15
CA SER A 175 28.60 -31.50 -2.77
C SER A 175 27.82 -30.59 -1.82
N VAL A 176 26.57 -30.25 -2.14
CA VAL A 176 25.69 -29.49 -1.21
C VAL A 176 25.10 -30.38 -0.13
N ILE A 177 25.07 -31.70 -0.33
CA ILE A 177 24.66 -32.69 0.66
C ILE A 177 25.83 -33.64 0.90
N SER A 178 26.22 -33.76 2.17
CA SER A 178 27.30 -34.64 2.60
C SER A 178 26.74 -35.92 3.24
N ALA A 179 27.46 -37.04 3.08
CA ALA A 179 27.16 -38.24 3.82
C ALA A 179 27.43 -38.02 5.32
N THR A 180 26.71 -38.76 6.17
CA THR A 180 26.82 -38.82 7.63
C THR A 180 26.45 -37.51 8.34
N THR A 181 25.69 -36.63 7.67
CA THR A 181 25.22 -35.36 8.24
C THR A 181 23.73 -35.21 7.94
N TRP A 182 22.96 -34.84 8.96
CA TRP A 182 21.56 -34.46 8.77
C TRP A 182 21.47 -33.16 7.99
N THR A 183 20.76 -33.17 6.89
CA THR A 183 20.56 -32.00 6.03
C THR A 183 19.09 -31.82 5.73
N HIS A 184 18.57 -30.63 5.92
CA HIS A 184 17.19 -30.29 5.54
C HIS A 184 17.13 -30.03 4.03
N VAL A 185 16.18 -30.68 3.37
CA VAL A 185 15.93 -30.53 1.92
C VAL A 185 14.49 -30.09 1.74
N ARG A 186 14.27 -28.99 1.01
CA ARG A 186 12.93 -28.56 0.57
C ARG A 186 12.93 -28.41 -0.94
N VAL A 187 11.89 -28.95 -1.57
CA VAL A 187 11.61 -28.80 -3.00
C VAL A 187 10.20 -28.30 -3.15
N LEU A 188 10.00 -27.26 -3.95
CA LEU A 188 8.68 -26.69 -4.14
C LEU A 188 8.42 -26.22 -5.57
N GLU A 189 7.14 -26.15 -5.89
CA GLU A 189 6.58 -25.53 -7.09
C GLU A 189 5.72 -24.34 -6.69
N ASN A 190 5.93 -23.20 -7.37
CA ASN A 190 5.09 -22.01 -7.25
C ASN A 190 4.73 -21.50 -8.65
N GLY A 191 3.63 -21.98 -9.19
CA GLY A 191 3.23 -21.72 -10.57
C GLY A 191 4.19 -22.33 -11.58
N ASN A 192 4.96 -21.51 -12.28
CA ASN A 192 5.96 -21.96 -13.26
C ASN A 192 7.39 -22.03 -12.70
N ASP A 193 7.57 -21.69 -11.43
CA ASP A 193 8.86 -21.65 -10.76
C ASP A 193 9.06 -22.86 -9.87
N TYR A 194 10.24 -23.48 -9.97
CA TYR A 194 10.66 -24.62 -9.17
C TYR A 194 11.91 -24.28 -8.39
N TYR A 195 11.96 -24.68 -7.13
CA TYR A 195 13.06 -24.35 -6.22
C TYR A 195 13.55 -25.61 -5.49
N ILE A 196 14.86 -25.65 -5.21
CA ILE A 196 15.47 -26.60 -4.27
C ILE A 196 16.24 -25.80 -3.22
N PHE A 197 15.89 -26.01 -1.96
CA PHE A 197 16.58 -25.44 -0.81
C PHE A 197 17.32 -26.54 -0.05
N ILE A 198 18.54 -26.25 0.36
CA ILE A 198 19.36 -27.11 1.20
C ILE A 198 19.75 -26.34 2.46
N GLY A 199 19.37 -26.85 3.64
CA GLY A 199 19.62 -26.14 4.90
C GLY A 199 18.93 -24.78 4.99
N GLY A 200 17.76 -24.62 4.33
CA GLY A 200 17.01 -23.36 4.30
C GLY A 200 17.47 -22.36 3.25
N ILE A 201 18.54 -22.65 2.51
CA ILE A 201 19.12 -21.75 1.51
C ILE A 201 18.76 -22.24 0.11
N SER A 202 18.29 -21.36 -0.77
CA SER A 202 18.02 -21.67 -2.17
C SER A 202 19.30 -22.06 -2.90
N LYS A 203 19.34 -23.28 -3.46
CA LYS A 203 20.49 -23.81 -4.19
C LYS A 203 20.23 -24.03 -5.66
N ALA A 204 18.99 -24.12 -6.07
CA ALA A 204 18.60 -24.21 -7.46
C ALA A 204 17.20 -23.66 -7.70
N ARG A 205 17.02 -23.01 -8.85
CA ARG A 205 15.74 -22.52 -9.33
C ARG A 205 15.66 -22.65 -10.84
N VAL A 206 14.48 -22.96 -11.35
CA VAL A 206 14.17 -22.89 -12.78
C VAL A 206 12.76 -22.34 -12.97
N THR A 207 12.61 -21.46 -13.97
CA THR A 207 11.30 -20.97 -14.42
C THR A 207 11.00 -21.64 -15.75
N THR A 208 9.91 -22.41 -15.84
CA THR A 208 9.46 -22.98 -17.10
C THR A 208 8.59 -21.98 -17.85
N ALA A 209 8.91 -21.69 -19.10
CA ALA A 209 8.03 -20.89 -19.96
C ALA A 209 6.74 -21.68 -20.21
N SER A 210 5.62 -21.18 -19.71
CA SER A 210 4.25 -21.71 -19.81
C SER A 210 4.16 -23.20 -20.14
N ARG A 211 3.76 -24.03 -19.18
CA ARG A 211 3.49 -25.45 -19.41
C ARG A 211 2.51 -25.60 -20.56
N THR A 212 2.93 -26.22 -21.63
CA THR A 212 2.05 -26.72 -22.69
C THR A 212 1.42 -28.08 -22.31
N GLU A 213 2.06 -28.80 -21.38
CA GLU A 213 1.59 -30.10 -20.85
C GLU A 213 1.33 -29.95 -19.34
N SER A 214 0.13 -30.25 -18.88
CA SER A 214 -0.19 -30.33 -17.45
C SER A 214 0.35 -31.61 -16.85
N VAL A 215 0.94 -31.57 -15.65
CA VAL A 215 1.16 -32.74 -14.83
C VAL A 215 -0.19 -33.40 -14.60
N VAL A 216 -0.35 -34.64 -15.08
CA VAL A 216 -1.56 -35.44 -14.86
C VAL A 216 -1.68 -35.78 -13.37
N ALA A 217 -2.88 -35.97 -12.88
CA ALA A 217 -3.07 -36.54 -11.56
C ALA A 217 -2.42 -37.95 -11.55
N TYR A 218 -1.42 -38.10 -10.71
CA TYR A 218 -0.81 -39.41 -10.48
C TYR A 218 -1.78 -40.31 -9.73
N ASP A 219 -1.78 -41.60 -10.02
CA ASP A 219 -2.71 -42.57 -9.46
C ASP A 219 -1.96 -43.83 -8.91
N SER A 220 -0.63 -43.73 -8.79
CA SER A 220 0.17 -44.78 -8.19
C SER A 220 0.51 -44.51 -6.73
N THR A 221 0.95 -45.57 -6.06
CA THR A 221 1.51 -45.47 -4.71
C THR A 221 2.61 -44.42 -4.62
N VAL A 222 2.58 -43.61 -3.58
CA VAL A 222 3.63 -42.68 -3.21
C VAL A 222 4.81 -43.43 -2.59
N PHE A 223 6.01 -43.16 -3.08
CA PHE A 223 7.24 -43.68 -2.52
C PHE A 223 7.98 -42.62 -1.72
N VAL A 224 8.36 -42.99 -0.49
CA VAL A 224 9.24 -42.18 0.36
C VAL A 224 10.50 -43.03 0.62
N GLY A 225 11.68 -42.45 0.39
CA GLY A 225 12.95 -43.17 0.46
C GLY A 225 13.26 -44.06 -0.75
N ALA A 226 12.61 -43.79 -1.88
CA ALA A 226 12.94 -44.41 -3.17
C ALA A 226 12.42 -43.53 -4.31
N ALA A 227 12.97 -43.72 -5.52
CA ALA A 227 12.43 -43.11 -6.74
C ALA A 227 11.72 -44.19 -7.57
N HIS A 228 10.60 -43.83 -8.18
CA HIS A 228 9.84 -44.61 -9.13
C HIS A 228 9.75 -43.89 -10.46
N ASP A 229 9.93 -44.57 -11.57
CA ASP A 229 9.95 -43.98 -12.91
C ASP A 229 8.68 -44.31 -13.74
N GLY A 230 7.63 -44.75 -13.08
CA GLY A 230 6.41 -45.26 -13.74
C GLY A 230 6.44 -46.72 -14.05
N THR A 231 7.61 -47.37 -14.15
CA THR A 231 7.78 -48.77 -14.49
C THR A 231 8.44 -49.60 -13.39
N SER A 232 9.40 -49.02 -12.70
CA SER A 232 10.18 -49.69 -11.68
C SER A 232 10.60 -48.79 -10.53
N THR A 233 10.79 -49.38 -9.35
CA THR A 233 11.38 -48.71 -8.20
C THR A 233 12.89 -48.71 -8.33
N THR A 234 13.46 -47.50 -8.34
CA THR A 234 14.90 -47.27 -8.48
C THR A 234 15.43 -46.40 -7.34
N LYS A 235 16.74 -46.26 -7.23
CA LYS A 235 17.41 -45.35 -6.29
C LYS A 235 16.94 -45.54 -4.83
N PRO A 236 17.01 -46.73 -4.24
CA PRO A 236 16.63 -46.92 -2.84
C PRO A 236 17.52 -46.04 -1.92
N LEU A 237 16.93 -45.43 -0.93
CA LEU A 237 17.66 -44.65 0.07
C LEU A 237 18.54 -45.57 0.93
N ASN A 238 19.83 -45.26 1.02
CA ASN A 238 20.71 -45.85 2.02
C ASN A 238 21.00 -44.77 3.11
N GLY A 239 20.08 -44.64 4.02
CA GLY A 239 20.12 -43.59 5.03
C GLY A 239 18.82 -43.52 5.80
N TYR A 240 18.56 -42.35 6.34
CA TYR A 240 17.37 -42.04 7.15
C TYR A 240 16.70 -40.76 6.64
N LEU A 241 15.37 -40.74 6.77
CA LEU A 241 14.52 -39.57 6.58
C LEU A 241 13.82 -39.29 7.88
N ASP A 242 13.73 -38.03 8.21
CA ASP A 242 12.99 -37.56 9.36
C ASP A 242 12.17 -36.32 8.98
N GLU A 243 11.03 -36.06 9.66
CA GLU A 243 10.19 -34.92 9.45
C GLU A 243 9.79 -34.68 7.98
N VAL A 244 9.40 -35.75 7.28
CA VAL A 244 8.98 -35.66 5.89
C VAL A 244 7.57 -35.12 5.81
N ARG A 245 7.41 -34.04 5.05
CA ARG A 245 6.14 -33.36 4.83
C ARG A 245 5.91 -33.07 3.34
N LEU A 246 4.68 -33.30 2.86
CA LEU A 246 4.19 -32.82 1.58
C LEU A 246 3.00 -31.91 1.82
N THR A 247 2.98 -30.74 1.22
CA THR A 247 1.88 -29.79 1.28
C THR A 247 1.44 -29.36 -0.12
N ASN A 248 0.17 -29.07 -0.30
CA ASN A 248 -0.41 -28.58 -1.57
C ASN A 248 -0.28 -27.05 -1.74
N THR A 249 0.60 -26.42 -1.01
CA THR A 249 0.90 -25.00 -1.08
C THR A 249 2.38 -24.78 -1.27
N ALA A 250 2.77 -23.75 -2.02
CA ALA A 250 4.14 -23.29 -2.07
C ALA A 250 4.48 -22.59 -0.75
N LEU A 251 5.42 -23.15 0.00
CA LEU A 251 6.01 -22.45 1.15
C LEU A 251 6.92 -21.32 0.68
N SER A 252 7.64 -20.65 1.60
CA SER A 252 8.52 -19.54 1.25
C SER A 252 9.42 -19.86 0.03
N THR A 253 9.45 -18.96 -0.94
CA THR A 253 10.34 -19.01 -2.12
C THR A 253 11.67 -18.30 -1.91
N THR A 254 11.88 -17.76 -0.71
CA THR A 254 13.12 -17.12 -0.24
C THR A 254 13.78 -18.00 0.82
N ASP A 255 15.05 -17.71 1.12
CA ASP A 255 15.77 -18.40 2.20
C ASP A 255 14.98 -18.34 3.51
N PHE A 256 15.06 -19.39 4.30
CA PHE A 256 14.29 -19.55 5.52
C PHE A 256 15.09 -20.26 6.61
N ASP A 257 14.72 -20.00 7.87
CA ASP A 257 15.26 -20.78 9.00
C ASP A 257 14.68 -22.18 9.00
N VAL A 258 15.57 -23.18 9.00
CA VAL A 258 15.16 -24.58 9.05
C VAL A 258 14.44 -24.86 10.35
N PRO A 259 13.30 -25.59 10.35
CA PRO A 259 12.60 -25.94 11.57
C PRO A 259 13.51 -26.65 12.58
N ALA A 260 13.62 -26.09 13.78
CA ALA A 260 14.47 -26.63 14.85
C ALA A 260 13.77 -27.72 15.70
N SER A 261 12.48 -27.96 15.48
CA SER A 261 11.66 -28.97 16.18
C SER A 261 10.85 -29.80 15.18
N ALA A 262 10.45 -30.98 15.64
CA ALA A 262 9.61 -31.91 14.88
C ALA A 262 8.37 -31.24 14.31
N TYR A 263 8.01 -31.58 13.06
CA TYR A 263 6.69 -31.26 12.52
C TYR A 263 5.66 -32.03 13.36
N GLY A 264 4.77 -31.29 14.04
CA GLY A 264 3.83 -31.92 14.98
C GLY A 264 2.93 -32.95 14.31
N THR A 265 2.68 -34.02 15.01
CA THR A 265 1.64 -34.99 14.63
C THR A 265 0.29 -34.36 14.85
N SER A 266 -0.56 -34.32 13.86
CA SER A 266 -2.01 -34.02 13.79
C SER A 266 -2.68 -33.02 14.76
N THR A 267 -2.04 -32.57 15.82
CA THR A 267 -2.35 -31.40 16.64
C THR A 267 -1.11 -30.53 16.69
N ALA A 268 -1.01 -29.55 15.79
CA ALA A 268 0.17 -28.71 15.67
C ALA A 268 0.08 -27.54 16.64
N ASP A 269 1.15 -27.30 17.38
CA ASP A 269 1.39 -25.98 17.93
C ASP A 269 1.57 -25.00 16.76
N VAL A 270 0.56 -24.21 16.48
CA VAL A 270 0.57 -23.25 15.39
C VAL A 270 1.24 -21.97 15.85
N ASN A 271 2.23 -21.53 15.12
CA ASN A 271 2.96 -20.30 15.38
C ASN A 271 2.71 -19.31 14.26
N ILE A 272 1.83 -18.34 14.51
CA ILE A 272 1.49 -17.28 13.55
C ILE A 272 2.32 -16.05 13.89
N ARG A 273 3.03 -15.49 12.91
CA ARG A 273 3.73 -14.22 13.08
C ARG A 273 2.95 -13.11 12.38
N VAL A 274 2.61 -12.07 13.13
CA VAL A 274 1.90 -10.89 12.62
C VAL A 274 2.79 -9.67 12.81
N GLY A 275 3.13 -8.99 11.72
CA GLY A 275 3.94 -7.76 11.73
C GLY A 275 3.08 -6.53 11.50
N GLY A 276 3.35 -5.46 12.25
CA GLY A 276 2.77 -4.14 12.09
C GLY A 276 3.85 -3.07 11.91
N ILE A 277 3.50 -1.97 11.28
CA ILE A 277 4.38 -0.80 11.19
C ILE A 277 4.39 0.02 12.50
N LEU A 278 3.39 -0.17 13.33
CA LEU A 278 3.25 0.42 14.66
C LEU A 278 3.04 -0.67 15.71
N PRO A 279 3.34 -0.41 17.00
CA PRO A 279 2.98 -1.29 18.09
C PRO A 279 1.47 -1.52 18.17
N LEU A 280 1.07 -2.75 18.49
CA LEU A 280 -0.31 -3.19 18.42
C LEU A 280 -0.94 -3.34 19.81
N SER A 281 -2.26 -3.41 19.85
CA SER A 281 -3.08 -3.79 21.00
C SER A 281 -4.00 -4.99 20.69
N GLY A 282 -3.88 -5.59 19.51
CA GLY A 282 -4.68 -6.76 19.16
C GLY A 282 -4.73 -7.09 17.69
N PHE A 283 -5.58 -8.05 17.38
CA PHE A 283 -5.83 -8.57 16.04
C PHE A 283 -7.32 -8.83 15.84
N ASN A 284 -7.76 -8.81 14.60
CA ASN A 284 -9.06 -9.31 14.19
C ASN A 284 -8.85 -10.45 13.19
N PHE A 285 -9.18 -11.67 13.61
CA PHE A 285 -9.06 -12.87 12.79
C PHE A 285 -10.39 -13.21 12.12
N THR A 286 -10.34 -13.44 10.82
CA THR A 286 -11.46 -14.06 10.09
C THR A 286 -11.11 -15.53 9.90
N VAL A 287 -11.76 -16.38 10.66
CA VAL A 287 -11.59 -17.83 10.59
C VAL A 287 -12.48 -18.37 9.48
N SER A 288 -11.89 -19.01 8.49
CA SER A 288 -12.62 -19.65 7.38
C SER A 288 -12.96 -21.11 7.66
N ASN A 289 -12.15 -21.79 8.45
CA ASN A 289 -12.47 -23.10 8.99
C ASN A 289 -12.12 -23.13 10.49
N ALA A 290 -13.11 -23.42 11.31
CA ALA A 290 -13.02 -23.30 12.75
C ALA A 290 -12.14 -24.40 13.36
N ASN A 291 -11.36 -24.05 14.40
CA ASN A 291 -10.69 -25.01 15.24
C ASN A 291 -11.71 -25.77 16.09
N THR A 292 -11.56 -27.08 16.20
CA THR A 292 -12.40 -27.97 17.01
C THR A 292 -11.65 -28.62 18.16
N SER A 293 -10.31 -28.43 18.19
CA SER A 293 -9.45 -29.02 19.25
C SER A 293 -9.31 -28.10 20.44
N THR A 294 -9.31 -28.69 21.63
CA THR A 294 -9.09 -27.94 22.87
C THR A 294 -7.61 -27.58 22.98
N GLY A 295 -7.29 -26.30 23.05
CA GLY A 295 -5.94 -25.80 23.17
C GLY A 295 -5.89 -24.47 23.88
N SER A 296 -4.73 -23.84 23.95
CA SER A 296 -4.57 -22.50 24.50
C SER A 296 -3.99 -21.56 23.45
N LEU A 297 -4.36 -20.29 23.52
CA LEU A 297 -3.81 -19.23 22.69
C LEU A 297 -2.96 -18.31 23.56
N SER A 298 -1.74 -18.04 23.12
CA SER A 298 -0.81 -17.10 23.74
C SER A 298 -0.31 -16.11 22.71
N VAL A 299 -0.12 -14.86 23.13
CA VAL A 299 0.41 -13.81 22.27
C VAL A 299 1.68 -13.24 22.91
N TYR A 300 2.69 -13.05 22.08
CA TYR A 300 3.98 -12.47 22.48
C TYR A 300 4.32 -11.30 21.58
N TYR A 301 5.03 -10.33 22.11
CA TYR A 301 5.64 -9.22 21.37
C TYR A 301 7.17 -9.29 21.49
N TRP A 302 7.87 -8.70 20.53
CA TRP A 302 9.33 -8.58 20.61
C TRP A 302 9.72 -7.42 21.51
N SER A 303 10.47 -7.70 22.57
CA SER A 303 10.78 -6.75 23.65
C SER A 303 12.15 -6.09 23.50
N SER A 304 12.44 -5.11 24.34
CA SER A 304 13.73 -4.42 24.41
C SER A 304 14.89 -5.32 24.90
N THR A 305 14.59 -6.47 25.47
CA THR A 305 15.59 -7.47 25.86
C THR A 305 15.94 -8.42 24.73
N ASN A 306 15.42 -8.18 23.52
CA ASN A 306 15.53 -9.03 22.35
C ASN A 306 14.98 -10.46 22.60
N GLU A 307 13.83 -10.52 23.23
CA GLU A 307 13.12 -11.77 23.56
C GLU A 307 11.63 -11.66 23.22
N TRP A 308 11.00 -12.80 22.95
CA TRP A 308 9.56 -12.91 22.86
C TRP A 308 8.94 -12.86 24.28
N THR A 309 8.27 -11.76 24.58
CA THR A 309 7.65 -11.51 25.89
C THR A 309 6.13 -11.58 25.77
N THR A 310 5.48 -12.28 26.69
CA THR A 310 4.01 -12.44 26.71
C THR A 310 3.31 -11.08 26.91
N VAL A 311 2.25 -10.84 26.15
CA VAL A 311 1.38 -9.66 26.33
C VAL A 311 0.59 -9.76 27.65
N THR A 312 0.11 -8.64 28.16
CA THR A 312 -0.71 -8.56 29.36
C THR A 312 -2.19 -8.40 29.02
N ASN A 313 -3.07 -8.89 29.91
CA ASN A 313 -4.54 -8.77 29.77
C ASN A 313 -5.10 -9.30 28.45
N LEU A 314 -4.59 -10.46 28.00
CA LEU A 314 -5.04 -11.12 26.77
C LEU A 314 -6.52 -11.51 26.87
N THR A 315 -7.30 -11.10 25.90
CA THR A 315 -8.71 -11.48 25.71
C THR A 315 -8.88 -12.08 24.31
N ASP A 316 -9.32 -13.33 24.26
CA ASP A 316 -9.55 -14.06 23.04
C ASP A 316 -11.06 -14.20 22.77
N ASN A 317 -11.60 -13.35 21.87
CA ASN A 317 -12.99 -13.43 21.38
C ASN A 317 -13.14 -14.36 20.16
N THR A 318 -12.05 -14.99 19.70
CA THR A 318 -12.14 -16.08 18.73
C THR A 318 -12.48 -17.41 19.41
N ALA A 319 -12.34 -17.48 20.73
CA ALA A 319 -12.64 -18.67 21.47
C ALA A 319 -14.14 -18.91 21.66
N SER A 320 -14.56 -20.17 21.53
CA SER A 320 -15.91 -20.64 21.87
C SER A 320 -15.79 -21.95 22.64
N GLY A 321 -16.43 -22.01 23.79
CA GLY A 321 -16.32 -23.20 24.67
C GLY A 321 -14.89 -23.50 25.17
N GLY A 322 -13.99 -22.49 25.17
CA GLY A 322 -12.59 -22.66 25.56
C GLY A 322 -11.70 -23.16 24.44
N ILE A 323 -12.18 -23.21 23.20
CA ILE A 323 -11.43 -23.60 22.00
C ILE A 323 -11.03 -22.32 21.25
N PRO A 324 -9.72 -22.00 21.11
CA PRO A 324 -9.25 -20.83 20.39
C PRO A 324 -9.50 -20.99 18.88
N LEU A 325 -9.72 -19.88 18.16
CA LEU A 325 -10.06 -19.86 16.72
C LEU A 325 -11.30 -20.70 16.34
N ALA A 326 -12.20 -20.95 17.27
CA ALA A 326 -13.47 -21.64 16.98
C ALA A 326 -14.45 -20.75 16.19
N GLN A 327 -14.20 -19.47 16.13
CA GLN A 327 -14.99 -18.48 15.40
C GLN A 327 -14.16 -17.28 14.98
N SER A 328 -14.64 -16.48 14.03
CA SER A 328 -14.04 -15.18 13.74
C SER A 328 -14.24 -14.24 14.93
N GLY A 329 -13.21 -13.44 15.24
CA GLY A 329 -13.27 -12.55 16.39
C GLY A 329 -11.99 -11.76 16.60
N THR A 330 -11.98 -10.95 17.66
CA THR A 330 -10.82 -10.14 18.06
C THR A 330 -10.01 -10.85 19.15
N ILE A 331 -8.71 -10.72 19.06
CA ILE A 331 -7.77 -11.03 20.13
C ILE A 331 -7.18 -9.69 20.58
N THR A 332 -7.42 -9.29 21.82
CA THR A 332 -7.01 -7.99 22.34
C THR A 332 -6.11 -8.15 23.58
N PHE A 333 -5.21 -7.19 23.76
CA PHE A 333 -4.28 -7.13 24.88
C PHE A 333 -3.91 -5.67 25.19
N ASP A 334 -3.25 -5.43 26.30
CA ASP A 334 -2.78 -4.08 26.64
C ASP A 334 -1.87 -3.53 25.55
N SER A 335 -1.95 -2.21 25.33
CA SER A 335 -1.09 -1.53 24.34
C SER A 335 0.39 -1.83 24.61
N THR A 336 1.09 -2.20 23.56
CA THR A 336 2.54 -2.45 23.60
C THR A 336 3.36 -1.24 23.13
N GLU A 337 2.75 -0.05 23.06
CA GLU A 337 3.34 1.17 22.51
C GLU A 337 4.74 1.47 23.06
N ASP A 338 4.92 1.38 24.37
CA ASP A 338 6.17 1.75 25.01
C ASP A 338 7.16 0.58 25.23
N ILE A 339 6.69 -0.67 25.03
CA ILE A 339 7.44 -1.87 25.40
C ILE A 339 7.87 -2.73 24.20
N ALA A 340 7.09 -2.71 23.09
CA ALA A 340 7.48 -3.44 21.89
C ALA A 340 8.67 -2.77 21.18
N ARG A 341 9.50 -3.60 20.55
CA ARG A 341 10.64 -3.18 19.74
C ARG A 341 10.55 -3.83 18.36
N GLN A 342 11.20 -3.19 17.41
CA GLN A 342 11.25 -3.71 16.05
C GLN A 342 12.21 -4.89 15.93
N LYS A 343 11.88 -5.81 15.05
CA LYS A 343 12.69 -6.96 14.66
C LYS A 343 12.60 -7.14 13.15
N ILE A 344 13.67 -7.64 12.55
CA ILE A 344 13.65 -8.09 11.17
C ILE A 344 13.25 -9.56 11.15
N ILE A 345 12.17 -9.88 10.43
CA ILE A 345 11.76 -11.25 10.14
C ILE A 345 11.52 -11.33 8.63
N ASP A 346 12.14 -12.30 7.97
CA ASP A 346 12.07 -12.50 6.52
C ASP A 346 12.39 -11.22 5.70
N GLY A 347 13.40 -10.47 6.16
CA GLY A 347 13.83 -9.22 5.52
C GLY A 347 12.94 -8.00 5.80
N VAL A 348 11.90 -8.12 6.60
CA VAL A 348 10.99 -7.03 6.93
C VAL A 348 11.20 -6.55 8.36
N LEU A 349 11.59 -5.28 8.52
CA LEU A 349 11.62 -4.63 9.83
C LEU A 349 10.22 -4.22 10.24
N GLY A 350 9.76 -4.67 11.42
CA GLY A 350 8.42 -4.37 11.92
C GLY A 350 8.30 -4.63 13.42
N TYR A 351 7.16 -4.24 13.98
CA TYR A 351 6.73 -4.64 15.32
C TYR A 351 6.05 -6.00 15.19
N TRP A 352 6.79 -7.07 15.55
CA TRP A 352 6.35 -8.43 15.33
C TRP A 352 5.73 -9.03 16.59
N TYR A 353 4.64 -9.74 16.37
CA TYR A 353 3.90 -10.49 17.37
C TYR A 353 3.86 -11.95 16.95
N LYS A 354 4.00 -12.81 17.96
CA LYS A 354 3.91 -14.25 17.79
C LYS A 354 2.63 -14.71 18.49
N VAL A 355 1.72 -15.31 17.72
CA VAL A 355 0.51 -15.95 18.25
C VAL A 355 0.76 -17.45 18.24
N GLU A 356 0.81 -18.06 19.40
CA GLU A 356 0.95 -19.52 19.58
C GLU A 356 -0.39 -20.11 19.97
N ILE A 357 -0.74 -21.19 19.29
CA ILE A 357 -1.94 -21.97 19.58
C ILE A 357 -1.50 -23.41 19.75
N THR A 358 -1.70 -23.94 20.94
CA THR A 358 -1.43 -25.35 21.22
C THR A 358 -2.59 -26.21 20.72
N ASP A 359 -2.28 -27.39 20.21
CA ASP A 359 -3.27 -28.40 19.79
C ASP A 359 -4.32 -27.87 18.78
N ALA A 360 -3.91 -27.03 17.82
CA ALA A 360 -4.81 -26.61 16.75
C ALA A 360 -5.14 -27.78 15.82
N ASP A 361 -6.39 -27.87 15.39
CA ASP A 361 -6.85 -28.81 14.38
C ASP A 361 -6.16 -28.55 13.03
N ALA A 362 -5.67 -29.59 12.36
CA ALA A 362 -4.99 -29.49 11.08
C ALA A 362 -5.85 -28.84 9.98
N ALA A 363 -7.16 -28.84 10.12
CA ALA A 363 -8.09 -28.22 9.19
C ALA A 363 -8.38 -26.74 9.52
N THR A 364 -7.90 -26.22 10.65
CA THR A 364 -8.12 -24.82 11.02
C THR A 364 -7.53 -23.87 9.99
N ALA A 365 -8.35 -22.95 9.47
CA ALA A 365 -7.91 -22.00 8.46
C ALA A 365 -8.34 -20.56 8.78
N ILE A 366 -7.42 -19.64 8.56
CA ILE A 366 -7.62 -18.18 8.71
C ILE A 366 -7.57 -17.56 7.33
N SER A 367 -8.60 -16.83 6.94
CA SER A 367 -8.65 -16.14 5.63
C SER A 367 -8.06 -14.72 5.70
N THR A 368 -8.18 -14.05 6.85
CA THR A 368 -7.72 -12.66 6.99
C THR A 368 -7.28 -12.38 8.43
N VAL A 369 -6.20 -11.64 8.57
CA VAL A 369 -5.77 -11.04 9.83
C VAL A 369 -5.72 -9.52 9.64
N LYS A 370 -6.41 -8.78 10.49
CA LYS A 370 -6.31 -7.31 10.58
C LYS A 370 -5.70 -6.96 11.92
N VAL A 371 -4.84 -5.96 11.95
CA VAL A 371 -4.22 -5.47 13.17
C VAL A 371 -5.09 -4.43 13.85
N ILE A 372 -5.01 -4.37 15.19
CA ILE A 372 -5.63 -3.34 16.01
C ILE A 372 -4.50 -2.49 16.56
N GLU A 373 -4.39 -1.28 16.07
CA GLU A 373 -3.41 -0.29 16.53
C GLU A 373 -4.05 0.59 17.59
N PRO A 374 -3.42 0.76 18.76
CA PRO A 374 -3.89 1.71 19.75
C PRO A 374 -3.69 3.14 19.24
N PHE A 375 -4.42 4.09 19.79
CA PHE A 375 -4.15 5.50 19.52
C PHE A 375 -2.79 5.87 20.12
N GLN A 376 -1.83 6.21 19.28
CA GLN A 376 -0.44 6.38 19.65
C GLN A 376 0.24 7.49 18.86
N LYS A 377 1.42 7.91 19.30
CA LYS A 377 2.26 8.86 18.58
C LYS A 377 2.75 8.26 17.26
N LEU A 378 2.84 9.09 16.24
CA LEU A 378 3.48 8.72 14.98
C LEU A 378 4.95 8.34 15.26
N ARG A 379 5.38 7.25 14.63
CA ARG A 379 6.75 6.73 14.72
C ARG A 379 7.36 6.68 13.32
N ASP A 380 8.66 6.95 13.26
CA ASP A 380 9.43 6.73 12.04
C ASP A 380 9.57 5.23 11.78
N PHE A 381 9.48 4.83 10.53
CA PHE A 381 9.60 3.44 10.10
C PHE A 381 10.61 3.32 8.96
N TRP A 382 11.47 2.30 9.00
CA TRP A 382 12.48 2.11 7.98
C TRP A 382 11.87 1.62 6.65
N ASP A 383 12.40 2.13 5.52
CA ASP A 383 11.93 1.81 4.16
C ASP A 383 12.37 0.43 3.64
N GLY A 384 13.17 -0.30 4.41
CA GLY A 384 13.72 -1.59 4.01
C GLY A 384 15.02 -1.50 3.20
N GLN A 385 15.50 -0.30 2.89
CA GLN A 385 16.75 -0.12 2.14
C GLN A 385 17.94 0.01 3.08
N PHE A 386 18.93 -0.82 2.86
CA PHE A 386 20.17 -0.80 3.62
C PHE A 386 21.02 0.42 3.25
N ARG A 387 21.86 0.84 4.19
CA ARG A 387 22.78 1.96 4.02
C ARG A 387 24.18 1.44 3.73
N SER A 388 24.82 2.01 2.71
CA SER A 388 26.23 1.72 2.40
C SER A 388 27.13 2.13 3.52
N ALA A 389 28.12 1.29 3.87
CA ALA A 389 29.19 1.69 4.76
C ALA A 389 30.14 2.64 4.02
N GLY A 390 30.37 3.83 4.59
CA GLY A 390 31.37 4.77 4.08
C GLY A 390 32.79 4.35 4.43
N SER A 391 32.96 3.49 5.45
CA SER A 391 34.27 2.97 5.86
C SER A 391 34.09 1.59 6.47
N PHE A 392 35.00 0.68 6.15
CA PHE A 392 35.15 -0.62 6.79
C PHE A 392 36.62 -0.90 7.05
N GLN A 393 37.01 -1.08 8.32
CA GLN A 393 38.39 -1.20 8.74
C GLN A 393 38.58 -2.39 9.68
N LEU A 394 39.50 -3.27 9.32
CA LEU A 394 39.88 -4.42 10.14
C LEU A 394 41.13 -4.09 10.96
N TYR A 395 41.09 -4.37 12.25
CA TYR A 395 42.23 -4.17 13.18
C TYR A 395 42.67 -5.52 13.73
N GLU A 396 43.96 -5.88 13.42
CA GLU A 396 44.66 -7.02 13.98
C GLU A 396 45.83 -6.51 14.82
N ASP A 397 45.97 -7.01 16.06
CA ASP A 397 47.01 -6.56 17.02
C ASP A 397 47.04 -5.03 17.22
N GLY A 398 45.89 -4.35 17.15
CA GLY A 398 45.82 -2.89 17.25
C GLY A 398 46.34 -2.14 16.03
N ILE A 399 46.70 -2.83 14.95
CA ILE A 399 47.21 -2.26 13.72
C ILE A 399 46.12 -2.34 12.63
N TYR A 400 45.85 -1.21 12.00
CA TYR A 400 44.96 -1.16 10.84
C TYR A 400 45.53 -1.99 9.69
N LYS A 401 44.74 -2.90 9.18
CA LYS A 401 45.07 -3.66 7.97
C LYS A 401 44.10 -3.26 6.84
N ASP A 402 44.68 -2.78 5.77
CA ASP A 402 43.98 -2.44 4.54
C ASP A 402 43.62 -3.72 3.77
N ASN A 403 42.63 -4.46 4.28
CA ASN A 403 42.05 -5.60 3.62
C ASN A 403 40.66 -5.28 2.98
N THR A 404 40.34 -4.00 2.92
CA THR A 404 39.00 -3.50 2.55
C THR A 404 38.75 -3.47 1.05
N THR A 405 39.78 -3.75 0.24
CA THR A 405 39.67 -3.66 -1.23
C THR A 405 38.72 -4.66 -1.87
N ASN A 406 38.21 -5.63 -1.11
CA ASN A 406 37.39 -6.72 -1.62
C ASN A 406 35.99 -6.81 -0.96
N ILE A 407 35.59 -5.84 -0.13
CA ILE A 407 34.26 -5.84 0.46
C ILE A 407 33.33 -4.93 -0.33
N PHE A 408 32.16 -5.41 -0.69
CA PHE A 408 31.12 -4.57 -1.25
C PHE A 408 30.46 -3.74 -0.13
N MET A 409 30.66 -2.44 -0.17
CA MET A 409 30.10 -1.48 0.77
C MET A 409 28.92 -0.70 0.19
N ASP A 410 28.65 -0.88 -1.10
CA ASP A 410 27.54 -0.23 -1.78
C ASP A 410 26.20 -0.80 -1.33
N ASP A 411 25.13 -0.07 -1.62
CA ASP A 411 23.77 -0.56 -1.40
C ASP A 411 23.62 -1.96 -1.98
N TYR A 412 23.12 -2.85 -1.14
CA TYR A 412 22.89 -4.21 -1.54
C TYR A 412 21.90 -4.23 -2.71
N VAL A 413 22.42 -4.33 -3.91
CA VAL A 413 21.61 -4.79 -5.04
C VAL A 413 21.36 -6.26 -4.79
N TYR A 414 20.13 -6.66 -4.71
CA TYR A 414 19.67 -8.04 -4.48
C TYR A 414 20.04 -8.95 -5.65
N ASP A 415 21.13 -8.63 -6.31
CA ASP A 415 21.67 -9.34 -7.42
C ASP A 415 22.62 -10.39 -6.89
N ASP A 416 22.04 -11.54 -6.75
CA ASP A 416 22.75 -12.72 -7.15
C ASP A 416 23.75 -13.31 -6.19
N ILE A 417 23.19 -13.79 -5.09
CA ILE A 417 23.89 -14.84 -4.36
C ILE A 417 23.87 -16.18 -5.16
N SER A 418 22.98 -16.32 -6.13
CA SER A 418 22.88 -17.53 -6.96
C SER A 418 23.89 -17.58 -8.12
N GLY A 419 24.51 -16.44 -8.43
CA GLY A 419 25.57 -16.34 -9.44
C GLY A 419 26.69 -15.40 -9.01
N GLY A 420 26.66 -14.96 -7.74
CA GLY A 420 27.55 -13.96 -7.20
C GLY A 420 29.01 -14.35 -7.36
N ASP A 421 29.76 -13.36 -7.73
CA ASP A 421 31.20 -13.40 -7.75
C ASP A 421 31.73 -13.56 -6.32
N GLU A 422 31.81 -14.81 -5.85
CA GLU A 422 32.45 -15.18 -4.56
C GLU A 422 33.92 -14.76 -4.51
N SER A 423 34.44 -14.09 -5.54
CA SER A 423 35.81 -13.58 -5.60
C SER A 423 36.05 -12.30 -4.80
N SER A 424 34.99 -11.62 -4.37
CA SER A 424 35.08 -10.37 -3.60
C SER A 424 34.67 -10.60 -2.14
N TYR A 425 35.62 -10.65 -1.25
CA TYR A 425 35.42 -10.86 0.19
C TYR A 425 36.54 -10.29 1.03
N THR A 426 36.26 -10.00 2.29
CA THR A 426 37.26 -9.73 3.33
C THR A 426 37.51 -10.96 4.18
N ILE A 427 38.80 -11.27 4.40
CA ILE A 427 39.21 -12.41 5.21
C ILE A 427 39.23 -11.98 6.67
N MET A 428 38.44 -12.64 7.50
CA MET A 428 38.36 -12.44 8.95
C MET A 428 38.94 -13.62 9.74
N ASN A 429 39.86 -14.36 9.13
CA ASN A 429 40.42 -15.55 9.71
C ASN A 429 41.23 -15.25 10.97
N ASN A 430 41.07 -16.13 11.97
CA ASN A 430 41.88 -16.07 13.21
C ASN A 430 41.83 -14.71 13.93
N LEU A 431 40.73 -13.95 13.77
CA LEU A 431 40.52 -12.73 14.55
C LEU A 431 40.57 -13.08 16.04
N ALA A 432 41.59 -12.60 16.74
CA ALA A 432 41.71 -12.82 18.17
C ALA A 432 40.65 -12.05 18.95
N SER A 433 40.35 -12.43 20.16
CA SER A 433 39.33 -11.76 21.00
C SER A 433 39.67 -10.29 21.33
N THR A 434 40.88 -9.86 21.06
CA THR A 434 41.36 -8.45 21.22
C THR A 434 41.26 -7.65 19.92
N GLU A 435 40.94 -8.29 18.81
CA GLU A 435 40.84 -7.68 17.48
C GLU A 435 39.41 -7.25 17.22
N TYR A 436 39.24 -6.35 16.26
CA TYR A 436 37.93 -5.78 15.99
C TYR A 436 37.78 -5.24 14.56
N VAL A 437 36.57 -5.05 14.16
CA VAL A 437 36.16 -4.36 12.93
C VAL A 437 35.55 -3.02 13.29
N LEU A 438 35.90 -1.97 12.55
CA LEU A 438 35.24 -0.67 12.57
C LEU A 438 34.45 -0.48 11.27
N CYS A 439 33.18 -0.17 11.37
CA CYS A 439 32.33 0.18 10.24
C CYS A 439 31.74 1.56 10.46
N GLY A 440 31.93 2.45 9.48
CA GLY A 440 31.52 3.85 9.53
C GLY A 440 30.39 4.15 8.56
N PHE A 441 29.44 4.97 9.00
CA PHE A 441 28.27 5.37 8.21
C PHE A 441 28.05 6.88 8.30
N ILE A 442 27.47 7.47 7.27
CA ILE A 442 27.10 8.89 7.25
C ILE A 442 26.04 9.22 8.29
N GLU A 443 25.13 8.27 8.54
CA GLU A 443 24.04 8.37 9.49
C GLU A 443 24.13 7.26 10.57
N ARG A 444 23.40 7.46 11.66
CA ARG A 444 23.36 6.53 12.81
C ARG A 444 22.68 5.23 12.41
N GLN A 445 23.16 4.11 12.94
CA GLN A 445 22.64 2.78 12.65
C GLN A 445 22.03 2.13 13.90
N GLN A 446 21.01 1.30 13.72
CA GLN A 446 20.45 0.42 14.74
C GLN A 446 20.64 -1.06 14.41
N GLY A 447 21.36 -1.34 13.33
CA GLY A 447 21.68 -2.70 12.92
C GLY A 447 22.59 -2.73 11.71
N LEU A 448 23.01 -3.94 11.39
CA LEU A 448 23.92 -4.26 10.31
C LEU A 448 23.39 -5.49 9.59
N HIS A 449 23.61 -5.56 8.31
CA HIS A 449 23.39 -6.74 7.50
C HIS A 449 24.73 -7.30 7.05
N CYS A 450 25.00 -8.54 7.41
CA CYS A 450 26.23 -9.25 7.10
C CYS A 450 25.95 -10.43 6.20
N LYS A 451 26.69 -10.54 5.09
CA LYS A 451 26.69 -11.71 4.22
C LYS A 451 28.05 -12.38 4.25
N LEU A 452 28.03 -13.64 4.59
CA LEU A 452 29.19 -14.51 4.60
C LEU A 452 29.20 -15.39 3.34
N ILE A 453 30.40 -15.74 2.87
CA ILE A 453 30.55 -16.76 1.83
C ILE A 453 30.11 -18.11 2.40
N PRO A 454 29.25 -18.88 1.74
CA PRO A 454 28.81 -20.19 2.20
C PRO A 454 29.99 -21.13 2.48
N ASN A 455 29.90 -21.88 3.57
CA ASN A 455 30.95 -22.79 4.05
C ASN A 455 32.26 -22.12 4.55
N HIS A 456 32.32 -20.80 4.56
CA HIS A 456 33.40 -20.01 5.12
C HIS A 456 32.88 -19.19 6.30
N THR A 457 32.56 -19.88 7.39
CA THR A 457 31.87 -19.32 8.54
C THR A 457 32.58 -19.72 9.83
N ASN A 458 32.34 -18.98 10.92
CA ASN A 458 32.94 -19.27 12.22
C ASN A 458 32.41 -20.58 12.79
N THR A 459 33.32 -21.39 13.34
CA THR A 459 33.02 -22.67 14.02
C THR A 459 33.42 -22.69 15.49
N THR A 460 33.94 -21.57 16.02
CA THR A 460 34.41 -21.51 17.42
C THR A 460 33.22 -21.44 18.37
N ALA A 461 33.07 -22.46 19.22
CA ALA A 461 32.00 -22.54 20.20
C ALA A 461 31.96 -21.34 21.16
N SER A 462 30.77 -20.89 21.53
CA SER A 462 30.54 -19.81 22.50
C SER A 462 31.15 -18.47 22.09
N THR A 463 31.20 -18.18 20.80
CA THR A 463 31.65 -16.87 20.28
C THR A 463 30.51 -15.87 20.34
N ILE A 464 30.62 -14.86 21.18
CA ILE A 464 29.59 -13.82 21.37
C ILE A 464 30.07 -12.52 20.74
N LEU A 465 29.23 -11.90 19.90
CA LEU A 465 29.44 -10.60 19.30
C LEU A 465 29.10 -9.47 20.28
N THR A 466 29.96 -8.48 20.35
CA THR A 466 29.71 -7.19 21.01
C THR A 466 29.80 -6.07 19.97
N VAL A 467 28.81 -5.19 19.95
CA VAL A 467 28.81 -3.96 19.14
C VAL A 467 28.95 -2.77 20.07
N SER A 468 29.83 -1.83 19.71
CA SER A 468 30.03 -0.60 20.48
C SER A 468 29.98 0.61 19.55
N TYR A 469 29.51 1.74 20.04
CA TYR A 469 29.46 3.03 19.37
C TYR A 469 30.45 4.01 20.01
N TRP A 470 30.77 5.12 19.34
CA TRP A 470 31.63 6.17 19.88
C TRP A 470 30.78 7.24 20.59
N ASP A 471 31.08 7.48 21.89
CA ASP A 471 30.36 8.46 22.72
C ASP A 471 30.98 9.86 22.72
N GLY A 472 32.00 10.10 21.87
CA GLY A 472 32.80 11.32 21.84
C GLY A 472 34.13 11.18 22.58
N SER A 473 34.26 10.21 23.49
CA SER A 473 35.48 9.93 24.26
C SER A 473 35.90 8.46 24.22
N ASP A 474 34.94 7.54 24.36
CA ASP A 474 35.19 6.11 24.49
C ASP A 474 34.26 5.26 23.63
N TRP A 475 34.61 3.97 23.46
CA TRP A 475 33.77 2.95 22.85
C TRP A 475 32.83 2.34 23.89
N ILE A 476 31.52 2.63 23.73
CA ILE A 476 30.48 2.18 24.67
C ILE A 476 29.63 1.11 23.97
N SER A 477 29.32 0.02 24.70
CA SER A 477 28.44 -1.03 24.14
C SER A 477 27.05 -0.48 23.81
N VAL A 478 26.48 -0.90 22.68
CA VAL A 478 25.07 -0.61 22.33
C VAL A 478 24.07 -1.32 23.24
N GLY A 479 24.52 -2.17 24.13
CA GLY A 479 23.69 -3.00 25.01
C GLY A 479 23.42 -4.39 24.43
N THR A 480 22.20 -4.87 24.58
CA THR A 480 21.79 -6.19 24.08
C THR A 480 21.74 -6.22 22.57
N VAL A 481 22.52 -7.11 21.97
CA VAL A 481 22.57 -7.34 20.52
C VAL A 481 21.72 -8.57 20.17
N ASN A 482 20.86 -8.44 19.17
CA ASN A 482 20.23 -9.58 18.52
C ASN A 482 21.09 -9.98 17.33
N ASP A 483 21.93 -11.01 17.52
CA ASP A 483 22.86 -11.50 16.50
C ASP A 483 22.20 -12.58 15.64
N GLY A 484 21.60 -12.17 14.51
CA GLY A 484 21.00 -13.07 13.52
C GLY A 484 22.03 -13.86 12.70
N THR A 485 23.34 -13.58 12.84
CA THR A 485 24.41 -14.37 12.23
C THR A 485 24.78 -15.60 13.10
N SER A 486 24.24 -15.68 14.31
CA SER A 486 24.53 -16.70 15.29
C SER A 486 23.68 -17.97 15.14
N THR A 487 24.29 -19.11 15.41
CA THR A 487 23.61 -20.39 15.62
C THR A 487 24.18 -21.01 16.89
N GLU A 488 23.33 -21.46 17.81
CA GLU A 488 23.74 -22.11 19.08
C GLU A 488 24.81 -21.32 19.88
N SER A 489 24.64 -20.00 19.95
CA SER A 489 25.60 -19.08 20.62
C SER A 489 26.98 -19.01 19.95
N VAL A 490 27.06 -19.30 18.69
CA VAL A 490 28.27 -19.09 17.86
C VAL A 490 27.94 -18.01 16.83
N SER A 491 28.56 -16.84 16.96
CA SER A 491 28.40 -15.71 16.04
C SER A 491 29.09 -15.95 14.69
N PHE A 492 28.58 -15.39 13.61
CA PHE A 492 29.12 -15.50 12.25
C PHE A 492 29.13 -16.93 11.68
N THR A 493 28.15 -17.74 12.03
CA THR A 493 27.94 -19.08 11.44
C THR A 493 27.12 -19.04 10.15
N LYS A 494 26.40 -17.95 9.93
CA LYS A 494 25.55 -17.74 8.74
C LYS A 494 25.43 -16.26 8.42
N SER A 495 24.99 -15.91 7.21
CA SER A 495 24.56 -14.57 6.87
C SER A 495 23.33 -14.17 7.69
N GLY A 496 23.24 -12.90 8.09
CA GLY A 496 22.13 -12.46 8.91
C GLY A 496 22.18 -10.99 9.30
N TYR A 497 21.18 -10.59 10.06
CA TYR A 497 21.02 -9.24 10.57
C TYR A 497 21.49 -9.17 12.02
N ILE A 498 22.29 -8.16 12.32
CA ILE A 498 22.72 -7.83 13.69
C ILE A 498 21.96 -6.58 14.09
N THR A 499 21.08 -6.63 15.08
CA THR A 499 20.26 -5.47 15.47
C THR A 499 20.37 -5.19 16.97
N TRP A 500 20.17 -3.93 17.33
CA TRP A 500 20.15 -3.47 18.73
C TRP A 500 19.11 -2.35 18.92
N ASN A 501 18.79 -2.00 20.15
CA ASN A 501 17.96 -0.84 20.43
C ASN A 501 18.71 0.44 20.11
N PRO A 502 18.07 1.41 19.44
CA PRO A 502 18.70 2.68 19.12
C PRO A 502 19.31 3.36 20.35
N VAL A 503 20.54 3.80 20.24
CA VAL A 503 21.20 4.61 21.25
C VAL A 503 20.62 6.02 21.26
N ALA A 504 20.62 6.71 22.38
CA ALA A 504 20.12 8.08 22.46
C ALA A 504 20.95 9.01 21.55
N GLU A 505 20.26 9.91 20.83
CA GLU A 505 20.90 10.75 19.80
C GLU A 505 22.04 11.62 20.36
N ASN A 506 21.87 12.15 21.55
CA ASN A 506 22.83 13.01 22.21
C ASN A 506 24.04 12.29 22.83
N THR A 507 24.13 10.96 22.72
CA THR A 507 25.23 10.15 23.26
C THR A 507 26.10 9.54 22.18
N GLU A 508 25.76 9.64 20.91
CA GLU A 508 26.47 9.04 19.79
C GLU A 508 27.03 10.14 18.90
N PHE A 509 28.34 10.11 18.66
CA PHE A 509 29.07 11.15 17.96
C PHE A 509 29.86 10.60 16.77
N ARG A 510 30.07 11.43 15.76
CA ARG A 510 30.95 11.13 14.64
C ARG A 510 32.42 11.15 15.11
N LYS A 511 33.22 10.31 14.50
CA LYS A 511 34.63 10.18 14.74
C LYS A 511 35.40 10.22 13.42
N GLU A 512 36.50 10.95 13.38
CA GLU A 512 37.51 10.85 12.33
C GLU A 512 38.48 9.70 12.64
N ILE A 513 38.63 8.76 11.71
CA ILE A 513 39.56 7.62 11.85
C ILE A 513 40.38 7.54 10.58
N ASN A 514 41.71 7.41 10.72
CA ASN A 514 42.67 7.26 9.62
C ASN A 514 42.55 8.36 8.54
N LYS A 515 42.13 9.57 8.92
CA LYS A 515 41.98 10.75 8.03
C LYS A 515 40.84 10.60 7.04
N GLU A 516 39.92 9.68 7.28
CA GLU A 516 38.62 9.60 6.57
C GLU A 516 37.67 10.66 7.13
N ASP A 517 36.65 11.02 6.35
CA ASP A 517 35.61 11.95 6.80
C ASP A 517 34.97 11.46 8.11
N PRO A 518 34.56 12.38 9.02
CA PRO A 518 33.91 11.98 10.26
C PRO A 518 32.61 11.23 10.04
N LEU A 519 32.56 9.95 10.47
CA LEU A 519 31.44 9.05 10.35
C LEU A 519 30.97 8.58 11.73
N TYR A 520 29.76 8.03 11.79
CA TYR A 520 29.29 7.24 12.92
C TYR A 520 29.89 5.84 12.82
N TYR A 521 30.82 5.53 13.71
CA TYR A 521 31.52 4.25 13.70
C TYR A 521 30.97 3.28 14.74
N TYR A 522 30.82 2.04 14.30
CA TYR A 522 30.48 0.90 15.14
C TYR A 522 31.66 -0.05 15.18
N LYS A 523 32.02 -0.46 16.41
CA LYS A 523 33.10 -1.40 16.67
C LYS A 523 32.49 -2.77 16.94
N LEU A 524 32.83 -3.74 16.12
CA LEU A 524 32.47 -5.15 16.30
C LEU A 524 33.65 -5.91 16.89
N SER A 525 33.44 -6.64 17.96
CA SER A 525 34.42 -7.50 18.62
C SER A 525 33.78 -8.80 19.10
N TRP A 526 34.57 -9.85 19.23
CA TRP A 526 34.08 -11.17 19.57
C TRP A 526 34.77 -11.70 20.84
N SER A 527 34.05 -12.50 21.62
CA SER A 527 34.57 -13.05 22.92
C SER A 527 35.62 -14.15 22.74
N GLN A 528 35.69 -14.76 21.55
CA GLN A 528 36.64 -15.84 21.20
C GLN A 528 37.21 -15.58 19.81
N ALA A 529 38.44 -16.07 19.58
CA ALA A 529 39.04 -16.03 18.26
C ALA A 529 38.27 -16.92 17.27
N PHE A 530 38.18 -16.49 16.02
CA PHE A 530 37.61 -17.32 14.97
C PHE A 530 38.53 -18.49 14.64
N THR A 531 37.96 -19.67 14.43
CA THR A 531 38.67 -20.82 13.88
C THR A 531 38.06 -21.16 12.53
N GLY A 532 38.91 -21.34 11.53
CA GLY A 532 38.47 -21.56 10.15
C GLY A 532 38.47 -20.28 9.32
N ASP A 533 38.18 -20.46 8.05
CA ASP A 533 38.15 -19.38 7.08
C ASP A 533 36.79 -18.67 7.17
N VAL A 534 36.73 -17.51 7.80
CA VAL A 534 35.53 -16.65 7.83
C VAL A 534 35.69 -15.58 6.77
N LEU A 535 34.82 -15.64 5.75
CA LEU A 535 34.86 -14.73 4.60
C LEU A 535 33.59 -13.87 4.58
N LEU A 536 33.76 -12.57 4.78
CA LEU A 536 32.67 -11.59 4.71
C LEU A 536 32.59 -11.03 3.31
N HIS A 537 31.45 -11.25 2.65
CA HIS A 537 31.22 -10.84 1.26
C HIS A 537 30.56 -9.47 1.15
N HIS A 538 29.56 -9.18 1.97
CA HIS A 538 28.83 -7.91 1.94
C HIS A 538 28.49 -7.43 3.35
N PHE A 539 28.48 -6.11 3.49
CA PHE A 539 28.19 -5.45 4.74
C PHE A 539 27.44 -4.13 4.51
N SER A 540 26.30 -3.95 5.16
CA SER A 540 25.51 -2.73 5.06
C SER A 540 24.83 -2.39 6.38
N GLY A 541 24.32 -1.16 6.51
CA GLY A 541 23.70 -0.65 7.74
C GLY A 541 22.18 -0.62 7.68
N ILE A 542 21.57 -0.68 8.84
CA ILE A 542 20.13 -0.43 9.07
C ILE A 542 20.03 0.90 9.82
N PRO A 543 19.47 1.97 9.22
CA PRO A 543 19.47 3.29 9.81
C PRO A 543 18.60 3.34 11.08
N VAL A 544 18.96 4.21 12.01
CA VAL A 544 18.13 4.51 13.19
C VAL A 544 16.88 5.24 12.75
N GLN A 545 15.71 4.76 13.16
CA GLN A 545 14.50 5.53 13.02
C GLN A 545 14.59 6.82 13.85
N LYS A 546 14.12 7.93 13.25
CA LYS A 546 14.14 9.23 13.91
C LYS A 546 13.13 9.26 15.06
N PRO A 547 13.51 9.73 16.24
CA PRO A 547 12.54 10.04 17.27
C PRO A 547 11.69 11.21 16.74
N LEU A 548 10.45 10.93 16.38
CA LEU A 548 9.52 11.97 15.97
C LEU A 548 9.07 12.75 17.20
N GLY A 549 9.47 14.02 17.27
CA GLY A 549 9.09 14.94 18.30
C GLY A 549 7.61 15.36 18.24
N ASN A 550 7.22 16.30 19.07
CA ASN A 550 5.89 16.89 19.03
C ASN A 550 5.83 17.96 17.93
N TYR A 551 5.35 17.60 16.76
CA TYR A 551 5.10 18.55 15.67
C TYR A 551 3.78 19.30 15.87
N ILE A 552 3.67 20.49 15.29
CA ILE A 552 2.50 21.36 15.43
C ILE A 552 1.35 20.80 14.59
N PHE A 553 1.63 20.47 13.32
CA PHE A 553 0.62 19.92 12.42
C PHE A 553 1.26 19.09 11.30
N PRO A 554 0.54 18.12 10.73
CA PRO A 554 0.93 17.41 9.52
C PRO A 554 0.33 18.06 8.26
N LEU A 555 0.98 17.82 7.12
CA LEU A 555 0.42 18.09 5.78
C LEU A 555 0.76 16.90 4.88
N TYR A 556 -0.23 16.37 4.18
CA TYR A 556 0.02 15.44 3.09
C TYR A 556 0.08 16.23 1.77
N ALA A 557 1.22 16.23 1.13
CA ALA A 557 1.49 16.96 -0.10
C ALA A 557 2.56 16.22 -0.93
N GLN A 558 2.55 16.37 -2.24
CA GLN A 558 3.54 15.77 -3.14
C GLN A 558 3.75 14.25 -2.92
N GLY A 559 2.71 13.52 -2.49
CA GLY A 559 2.80 12.09 -2.18
C GLY A 559 3.60 11.76 -0.91
N ARG A 560 3.80 12.71 -0.01
CA ARG A 560 4.59 12.61 1.23
C ARG A 560 3.83 13.17 2.42
N THR A 561 4.22 12.76 3.60
CA THR A 561 3.80 13.41 4.85
C THR A 561 4.85 14.43 5.26
N PHE A 562 4.46 15.68 5.38
CA PHE A 562 5.27 16.75 5.95
C PHE A 562 4.85 16.97 7.41
N LEU A 563 5.82 17.05 8.32
CA LEU A 563 5.60 17.38 9.72
C LEU A 563 6.23 18.73 10.02
N PHE A 564 5.40 19.70 10.39
CA PHE A 564 5.80 21.09 10.58
C PHE A 564 5.93 21.45 12.05
N GLY A 565 6.97 22.23 12.36
CA GLY A 565 7.18 22.87 13.63
C GLY A 565 7.47 21.90 14.77
N ASP A 566 8.71 21.49 14.93
CA ASP A 566 9.14 20.68 16.06
C ASP A 566 9.13 21.52 17.34
N LYS A 567 8.12 21.29 18.19
CA LYS A 567 7.95 22.03 19.47
C LYS A 567 9.07 21.81 20.46
N THR A 568 9.83 20.74 20.34
CA THR A 568 10.87 20.35 21.28
C THR A 568 12.24 20.92 20.90
N ASP A 569 12.53 21.08 19.60
CA ASP A 569 13.82 21.54 19.10
C ASP A 569 13.68 22.81 18.23
N LYS A 570 13.10 22.71 17.04
CA LYS A 570 13.02 23.80 16.06
C LYS A 570 11.61 24.02 15.54
N LYS A 571 10.96 25.07 16.03
CA LYS A 571 9.58 25.42 15.66
C LYS A 571 9.42 25.88 14.21
N ASN A 572 10.52 26.24 13.55
CA ASN A 572 10.57 26.66 12.15
C ASN A 572 11.01 25.53 11.21
N ARG A 573 11.17 24.30 11.71
CA ARG A 573 11.62 23.14 10.93
C ARG A 573 10.45 22.33 10.39
N CYS A 574 10.63 21.76 9.20
CA CYS A 574 9.77 20.73 8.64
C CYS A 574 10.60 19.52 8.21
N ILE A 575 10.09 18.34 8.43
CA ILE A 575 10.63 17.10 7.87
C ILE A 575 9.59 16.47 6.95
N ALA A 576 10.05 15.69 5.97
CA ALA A 576 9.17 15.02 5.01
C ALA A 576 9.49 13.53 4.93
N SER A 577 8.43 12.71 4.81
CA SER A 577 8.57 11.28 4.60
C SER A 577 9.12 10.94 3.21
N SER A 578 9.54 9.71 3.00
CA SER A 578 9.80 9.16 1.67
C SER A 578 8.54 9.17 0.81
N LEU A 579 8.73 9.22 -0.51
CA LEU A 579 7.62 9.23 -1.46
C LEU A 579 6.74 7.98 -1.31
N GLY A 580 5.43 8.17 -1.29
CA GLY A 580 4.45 7.08 -1.19
C GLY A 580 4.33 6.46 0.20
N THR A 581 5.01 7.00 1.23
CA THR A 581 4.92 6.53 2.61
C THR A 581 4.36 7.61 3.52
N LEU A 582 3.70 7.20 4.60
CA LEU A 582 3.16 8.14 5.59
C LEU A 582 4.10 8.36 6.78
N ASN A 583 4.94 7.39 7.09
CA ASN A 583 5.69 7.30 8.33
C ASN A 583 7.16 6.88 8.17
N CYS A 584 7.73 6.95 6.97
CA CYS A 584 9.13 6.67 6.70
C CYS A 584 9.93 7.97 6.53
N PHE A 585 10.51 8.47 7.62
CA PHE A 585 11.30 9.72 7.63
C PHE A 585 12.81 9.49 7.62
N ALA A 586 13.24 8.23 7.76
CA ALA A 586 14.63 7.80 7.60
C ALA A 586 14.88 7.08 6.26
N GLY A 587 13.87 7.05 5.36
CA GLY A 587 13.95 6.37 4.07
C GLY A 587 14.73 7.14 3.02
N THR A 588 15.07 6.43 1.95
CA THR A 588 15.67 7.02 0.76
C THR A 588 14.74 8.09 0.17
N GLY A 589 15.29 9.27 -0.10
CA GLY A 589 14.50 10.41 -0.59
C GLY A 589 13.55 11.01 0.45
N SER A 590 13.71 10.73 1.75
CA SER A 590 13.09 11.52 2.82
C SER A 590 13.77 12.88 2.93
N GLY A 591 13.00 13.94 3.26
CA GLY A 591 13.52 15.29 3.46
C GLY A 591 13.81 15.57 4.92
N ASP A 592 15.03 15.95 5.24
CA ASP A 592 15.44 16.29 6.60
C ASP A 592 15.77 17.77 6.72
N GLY A 593 14.84 18.51 7.34
CA GLY A 593 15.19 19.85 7.81
C GLY A 593 14.99 21.01 6.85
N LEU A 594 13.84 21.14 6.23
CA LEU A 594 13.42 22.41 5.66
C LEU A 594 13.27 23.44 6.79
N ILE A 595 14.06 24.52 6.74
CA ILE A 595 14.07 25.59 7.75
C ILE A 595 13.45 26.87 7.17
N PHE A 596 12.43 27.40 7.83
CA PHE A 596 11.69 28.58 7.38
C PHE A 596 12.09 29.82 8.17
N GLY A 597 12.97 30.64 7.60
CA GLY A 597 13.40 31.92 8.18
C GLY A 597 13.96 31.81 9.60
N ASP A 598 13.52 32.72 10.46
CA ASP A 598 13.93 32.80 11.87
C ASP A 598 13.32 31.70 12.76
N ASP A 599 13.64 31.68 14.04
CA ASP A 599 13.18 30.65 14.99
C ASP A 599 11.69 30.77 15.40
N THR A 600 10.92 31.69 14.80
CA THR A 600 9.48 31.78 15.07
C THR A 600 8.74 30.60 14.48
N GLU A 601 7.63 30.26 15.11
CA GLU A 601 6.84 29.07 14.82
C GLU A 601 6.19 29.11 13.43
N VAL A 602 6.21 27.99 12.70
CA VAL A 602 5.37 27.74 11.53
C VAL A 602 3.97 27.43 12.00
N VAL A 603 2.97 28.17 11.52
CA VAL A 603 1.59 28.06 12.02
C VAL A 603 0.63 27.33 11.08
N ALA A 604 0.87 27.37 9.78
CA ALA A 604 0.03 26.69 8.79
C ALA A 604 0.80 26.39 7.51
N ALA A 605 0.32 25.39 6.76
CA ALA A 605 0.80 25.11 5.41
C ALA A 605 -0.32 24.47 4.58
N ALA A 606 -0.27 24.66 3.26
CA ALA A 606 -1.16 24.00 2.32
C ALA A 606 -0.46 23.83 0.98
N GLU A 607 -0.79 22.75 0.30
CA GLU A 607 -0.37 22.51 -1.07
C GLU A 607 -1.27 23.30 -2.03
N ILE A 608 -0.67 23.92 -3.04
CA ILE A 608 -1.35 24.55 -4.15
C ILE A 608 -0.93 23.92 -5.47
N TYR A 609 -1.92 23.53 -6.24
CA TYR A 609 -1.74 22.94 -7.55
C TYR A 609 -1.93 24.00 -8.65
N ILE A 610 -0.98 24.03 -9.56
CA ILE A 610 -1.00 24.97 -10.70
C ILE A 610 -0.89 24.16 -11.97
N ASN A 611 -1.87 24.31 -12.85
CA ASN A 611 -1.85 23.72 -14.18
C ASN A 611 -1.35 24.75 -15.19
N LEU A 612 -0.13 24.55 -15.66
CA LEU A 612 0.47 25.36 -16.70
C LEU A 612 0.29 24.69 -18.08
N ASN A 613 0.30 25.46 -19.16
CA ASN A 613 0.16 24.95 -20.54
C ASN A 613 1.21 23.87 -20.93
N ILE A 614 2.31 23.79 -20.18
CA ILE A 614 3.42 22.86 -20.41
C ILE A 614 3.53 21.75 -19.37
N GLY A 615 2.61 21.69 -18.43
CA GLY A 615 2.59 20.71 -17.33
C GLY A 615 1.96 21.26 -16.08
N SER A 616 1.78 20.39 -15.08
CA SER A 616 1.33 20.76 -13.75
C SER A 616 2.50 20.82 -12.78
N THR A 617 2.43 21.72 -11.81
CA THR A 617 3.38 21.81 -10.71
C THR A 617 2.64 22.06 -9.40
N THR A 618 3.23 21.62 -8.30
CA THR A 618 2.69 21.86 -6.96
C THR A 618 3.68 22.68 -6.17
N TYR A 619 3.17 23.64 -5.41
CA TYR A 619 3.92 24.41 -4.43
C TYR A 619 3.32 24.17 -3.05
N ILE A 620 4.12 24.29 -2.02
CA ILE A 620 3.63 24.29 -0.64
C ILE A 620 3.79 25.72 -0.11
N LEU A 621 2.67 26.38 0.17
CA LEU A 621 2.67 27.67 0.84
C LEU A 621 2.73 27.43 2.35
N VAL A 622 3.71 28.04 3.02
CA VAL A 622 3.97 27.88 4.45
C VAL A 622 3.86 29.23 5.12
N ALA A 623 3.09 29.28 6.19
CA ALA A 623 2.79 30.50 6.92
C ALA A 623 3.42 30.52 8.32
N LYS A 624 3.97 31.68 8.68
CA LYS A 624 4.23 32.09 10.06
C LYS A 624 3.25 33.18 10.46
N ALA A 625 3.30 33.64 11.70
CA ALA A 625 2.46 34.72 12.15
C ALA A 625 2.70 36.05 11.40
N GLY A 626 3.91 36.30 10.90
CA GLY A 626 4.28 37.53 10.22
C GLY A 626 5.06 37.38 8.93
N ALA A 627 5.12 36.16 8.35
CA ALA A 627 5.84 35.89 7.11
C ALA A 627 5.24 34.71 6.34
N MET A 628 5.47 34.71 5.03
CA MET A 628 5.00 33.65 4.13
C MET A 628 6.16 33.12 3.29
N PHE A 629 6.19 31.81 3.11
CA PHE A 629 7.19 31.10 2.33
C PHE A 629 6.53 30.16 1.32
N VAL A 630 7.20 29.92 0.22
CA VAL A 630 6.82 28.92 -0.78
C VAL A 630 7.94 27.90 -0.90
N VAL A 631 7.60 26.64 -0.83
CA VAL A 631 8.48 25.52 -1.21
C VAL A 631 8.13 25.12 -2.62
N SER A 632 9.09 25.23 -3.52
CA SER A 632 9.03 24.75 -4.90
C SER A 632 9.94 23.54 -5.07
N GLY A 633 9.71 22.74 -6.12
CA GLY A 633 10.37 21.46 -6.32
C GLY A 633 9.49 20.27 -5.96
N SER A 634 9.89 19.06 -6.37
CA SER A 634 9.12 17.83 -6.21
C SER A 634 9.84 16.76 -5.36
N SER A 635 11.12 16.96 -5.09
CA SER A 635 11.95 16.03 -4.31
C SER A 635 12.88 16.77 -3.35
N PRO A 636 13.41 16.11 -2.31
CA PRO A 636 14.31 16.72 -1.35
C PRO A 636 15.54 17.40 -1.95
N GLU A 637 16.03 16.90 -3.08
CA GLU A 637 17.21 17.42 -3.76
C GLU A 637 16.94 18.73 -4.51
N ASP A 638 15.69 18.98 -4.93
CA ASP A 638 15.29 20.14 -5.72
C ASP A 638 14.38 21.12 -4.98
N TRP A 639 14.06 20.88 -3.71
CA TRP A 639 13.25 21.82 -2.92
C TRP A 639 14.00 23.12 -2.69
N VAL A 640 13.33 24.21 -3.05
CA VAL A 640 13.79 25.58 -2.81
C VAL A 640 12.78 26.32 -1.98
N ILE A 641 13.22 26.89 -0.86
CA ILE A 641 12.40 27.74 0.01
C ILE A 641 12.59 29.20 -0.41
N THR A 642 11.50 29.86 -0.79
CA THR A 642 11.47 31.26 -1.13
C THR A 642 10.55 32.01 -0.17
N GLN A 643 11.05 33.06 0.49
CA GLN A 643 10.19 33.96 1.25
C GLN A 643 9.45 34.88 0.29
N VAL A 644 8.12 34.81 0.30
CA VAL A 644 7.26 35.57 -0.62
C VAL A 644 6.68 36.82 0.01
N ASP A 645 6.56 36.85 1.32
CA ASP A 645 6.15 38.03 2.07
C ASP A 645 6.78 38.03 3.48
N ASN A 646 7.12 39.20 3.99
CA ASN A 646 7.66 39.41 5.34
C ASN A 646 6.82 40.34 6.23
N THR A 647 5.61 40.64 5.79
CA THR A 647 4.69 41.55 6.49
C THR A 647 3.31 40.95 6.71
N VAL A 648 2.92 40.03 5.84
CA VAL A 648 1.66 39.28 5.93
C VAL A 648 1.96 37.88 6.46
N GLY A 649 1.19 37.44 7.44
CA GLY A 649 1.24 36.12 8.00
C GLY A 649 -0.16 35.57 8.25
N CYS A 650 -0.24 34.43 8.94
CA CYS A 650 -1.48 33.77 9.32
C CYS A 650 -1.69 33.89 10.85
N SER A 651 -2.76 34.55 11.28
CA SER A 651 -3.11 34.68 12.69
C SER A 651 -4.11 33.58 13.17
N ALA A 652 -4.78 32.93 12.24
CA ALA A 652 -5.77 31.90 12.50
C ALA A 652 -5.45 30.63 11.66
N PRO A 653 -4.67 29.68 12.18
CA PRO A 653 -4.17 28.53 11.42
C PRO A 653 -5.27 27.68 10.78
N TYR A 654 -6.39 27.49 11.45
CA TYR A 654 -7.50 26.67 10.95
C TYR A 654 -8.25 27.30 9.77
N THR A 655 -7.98 28.57 9.46
CA THR A 655 -8.54 29.25 8.28
C THR A 655 -7.72 29.04 7.02
N PHE A 656 -6.50 28.51 7.13
CA PHE A 656 -5.56 28.35 6.03
C PHE A 656 -5.94 27.15 5.16
N LYS A 657 -6.68 27.40 4.07
CA LYS A 657 -7.25 26.34 3.25
C LYS A 657 -7.05 26.56 1.75
N ALA A 658 -6.57 25.56 1.07
CA ALA A 658 -6.55 25.53 -0.39
C ALA A 658 -7.95 25.22 -0.94
N SER A 659 -8.33 25.90 -2.03
CA SER A 659 -9.60 25.66 -2.71
C SER A 659 -9.58 24.28 -3.41
N PRO A 660 -10.74 23.70 -3.69
CA PRO A 660 -10.82 22.56 -4.61
C PRO A 660 -10.20 22.88 -5.97
N VAL A 661 -9.68 21.86 -6.67
CA VAL A 661 -9.13 21.99 -8.02
C VAL A 661 -10.25 22.20 -9.01
N GLY A 662 -10.02 23.00 -10.07
CA GLY A 662 -10.94 23.13 -11.20
C GLY A 662 -11.54 24.50 -11.42
N LEU A 663 -11.12 25.51 -10.66
CA LEU A 663 -11.50 26.88 -10.97
C LEU A 663 -10.76 27.33 -12.23
N GLU A 664 -11.50 27.59 -13.29
CA GLU A 664 -10.97 28.14 -14.52
C GLU A 664 -10.88 29.67 -14.42
N PHE A 665 -9.66 30.20 -14.20
CA PHE A 665 -9.39 31.64 -14.33
C PHE A 665 -9.23 32.11 -15.78
N SER A 666 -8.93 31.17 -16.67
CA SER A 666 -8.89 31.40 -18.12
C SER A 666 -9.17 30.07 -18.82
N PRO A 667 -9.56 30.07 -20.13
CA PRO A 667 -9.95 28.86 -20.87
C PRO A 667 -8.89 27.75 -20.95
N LEU A 668 -7.69 27.95 -20.42
CA LEU A 668 -6.58 27.00 -20.47
C LEU A 668 -5.84 26.86 -19.13
N GLN A 669 -6.30 27.49 -18.04
CA GLN A 669 -5.64 27.45 -16.74
C GLN A 669 -6.64 27.11 -15.64
N SER A 670 -6.54 25.89 -15.13
CA SER A 670 -7.18 25.51 -13.87
C SER A 670 -6.19 25.78 -12.75
N GLN A 671 -6.61 26.57 -11.76
CA GLN A 671 -5.76 27.01 -10.66
C GLN A 671 -6.49 26.88 -9.33
N GLN A 672 -5.75 26.49 -8.29
CA GLN A 672 -6.23 26.59 -6.92
C GLN A 672 -5.87 27.97 -6.33
N VAL A 673 -6.55 28.34 -5.26
CA VAL A 673 -6.19 29.47 -4.41
C VAL A 673 -6.12 29.01 -2.95
N ILE A 674 -5.31 29.68 -2.16
CA ILE A 674 -5.27 29.49 -0.71
C ILE A 674 -5.84 30.74 -0.05
N VAL A 675 -6.78 30.55 0.87
CA VAL A 675 -7.42 31.65 1.63
C VAL A 675 -7.13 31.45 3.11
N TRP A 676 -6.84 32.55 3.81
CA TRP A 676 -6.59 32.52 5.24
C TRP A 676 -6.88 33.88 5.90
N GLN A 677 -7.05 33.87 7.22
CA GLN A 677 -7.14 35.05 8.04
C GLN A 677 -5.75 35.53 8.49
N SER A 678 -5.42 36.75 8.11
CA SER A 678 -4.29 37.48 8.66
C SER A 678 -4.76 38.35 9.85
N SER A 679 -3.88 39.13 10.45
CA SER A 679 -4.19 39.97 11.61
C SER A 679 -5.33 40.96 11.36
N ASN A 680 -5.42 41.55 10.17
CA ASN A 680 -6.33 42.65 9.85
C ASN A 680 -7.18 42.40 8.60
N SER A 681 -7.11 41.23 7.99
CA SER A 681 -7.80 40.97 6.73
C SER A 681 -7.88 39.49 6.45
N ILE A 682 -8.74 39.09 5.53
CA ILE A 682 -8.70 37.81 4.87
C ILE A 682 -7.85 37.97 3.62
N MET A 683 -6.84 37.10 3.49
CA MET A 683 -5.90 37.11 2.38
C MET A 683 -6.17 35.96 1.45
N MET A 684 -5.78 36.13 0.20
CA MET A 684 -5.78 35.08 -0.82
C MET A 684 -4.44 35.03 -1.52
N TYR A 685 -3.96 33.82 -1.80
CA TYR A 685 -2.78 33.52 -2.63
C TYR A 685 -3.23 32.76 -3.88
N ASP A 686 -2.88 33.27 -5.03
CA ASP A 686 -3.22 32.71 -6.34
C ASP A 686 -2.03 32.10 -7.06
N ALA A 687 -1.03 31.62 -6.32
CA ALA A 687 0.26 31.14 -6.78
C ALA A 687 1.19 32.18 -7.43
N SER A 688 0.73 33.42 -7.61
CA SER A 688 1.55 34.54 -8.12
C SER A 688 1.71 35.65 -7.10
N SER A 689 0.66 35.98 -6.37
CA SER A 689 0.64 37.12 -5.45
C SER A 689 -0.30 36.89 -4.25
N ILE A 690 -0.01 37.61 -3.18
CA ILE A 690 -0.84 37.65 -1.97
C ILE A 690 -1.60 38.99 -1.98
N TYR A 691 -2.92 38.94 -1.81
CA TYR A 691 -3.75 40.14 -1.75
C TYR A 691 -4.98 39.99 -0.85
N PRO A 692 -5.48 41.10 -0.25
CA PRO A 692 -6.64 41.05 0.62
C PRO A 692 -7.92 40.93 -0.20
N ILE A 693 -8.86 40.07 0.28
CA ILE A 693 -10.20 39.91 -0.29
C ILE A 693 -11.31 40.45 0.64
N SER A 694 -10.97 40.99 1.80
CA SER A 694 -11.91 41.42 2.84
C SER A 694 -12.24 42.89 2.84
N SER A 695 -11.93 43.63 1.78
CA SER A 695 -12.16 45.06 1.71
C SER A 695 -13.64 45.46 1.94
N SER A 696 -14.58 44.66 1.42
CA SER A 696 -16.02 44.87 1.56
C SER A 696 -16.58 44.54 2.96
N ILE A 697 -15.82 43.78 3.75
CA ILE A 697 -16.18 43.36 5.11
C ILE A 697 -15.21 43.92 6.15
N SER A 698 -14.56 45.04 5.85
CA SER A 698 -13.54 45.67 6.71
C SER A 698 -14.07 46.07 8.09
N ASN A 699 -15.40 46.29 8.22
CA ASN A 699 -16.06 46.56 9.49
C ASN A 699 -15.84 45.46 10.54
N TYR A 700 -15.68 44.22 10.15
CA TYR A 700 -15.40 43.13 11.10
C TYR A 700 -13.97 43.17 11.65
N PHE A 701 -13.06 43.87 11.02
CA PHE A 701 -11.70 44.10 11.51
C PHE A 701 -11.57 45.45 12.28
N ASP A 702 -12.56 46.29 12.23
CA ASP A 702 -12.60 47.60 12.97
C ASP A 702 -13.06 47.39 14.40
N GLN A 703 -12.12 47.37 15.35
CA GLN A 703 -12.37 47.14 16.76
C GLN A 703 -13.28 48.19 17.43
N THR A 704 -13.64 49.26 16.72
CA THR A 704 -14.64 50.21 17.19
C THR A 704 -16.09 49.75 16.98
N LYS A 705 -16.27 48.68 16.20
CA LYS A 705 -17.58 48.09 15.90
C LYS A 705 -17.91 46.96 16.86
N SER A 706 -19.19 46.86 17.23
CA SER A 706 -19.66 45.83 18.16
C SER A 706 -19.59 44.39 17.61
N GLU A 707 -19.61 44.27 16.29
CA GLU A 707 -19.53 42.97 15.59
C GLU A 707 -18.13 42.63 15.08
N SER A 708 -17.13 43.44 15.48
CA SER A 708 -15.74 43.13 15.10
C SER A 708 -15.28 41.80 15.67
N ILE A 709 -14.29 41.22 15.01
CA ILE A 709 -13.69 39.99 15.46
C ILE A 709 -13.15 40.09 16.89
N ASN A 710 -13.39 39.09 17.71
CA ASN A 710 -12.81 38.99 19.04
C ASN A 710 -11.33 38.60 18.95
N LEU A 711 -10.42 39.54 19.20
CA LEU A 711 -8.98 39.34 19.08
C LEU A 711 -8.45 38.25 20.02
N SER A 712 -9.12 38.03 21.18
CA SER A 712 -8.70 36.93 22.07
C SER A 712 -9.04 35.53 21.56
N LYS A 713 -9.86 35.46 20.51
CA LYS A 713 -10.36 34.21 19.89
C LYS A 713 -9.99 34.08 18.42
N VAL A 714 -9.10 34.89 17.92
CA VAL A 714 -8.64 34.84 16.52
C VAL A 714 -8.08 33.47 16.14
N ALA A 715 -7.30 32.86 17.02
CA ALA A 715 -6.70 31.55 16.77
C ALA A 715 -7.72 30.40 16.64
N ASP A 716 -8.92 30.60 17.20
CA ASP A 716 -10.02 29.62 17.14
C ASP A 716 -10.84 29.75 15.84
N SER A 717 -10.67 30.86 15.07
CA SER A 717 -11.37 31.06 13.80
C SER A 717 -11.10 29.90 12.84
N TYR A 718 -12.13 29.49 12.13
CA TYR A 718 -12.05 28.30 11.24
C TYR A 718 -12.49 28.67 9.83
N GLY A 719 -11.89 28.02 8.84
CA GLY A 719 -12.27 28.15 7.44
C GLY A 719 -12.38 26.80 6.76
N PHE A 720 -13.31 26.68 5.83
CA PHE A 720 -13.43 25.51 4.97
C PHE A 720 -14.04 25.89 3.63
N TRP A 721 -13.82 25.05 2.63
CA TRP A 721 -14.43 25.20 1.31
C TRP A 721 -15.70 24.37 1.22
N ASP A 722 -16.74 24.92 0.63
CA ASP A 722 -17.91 24.21 0.14
C ASP A 722 -17.86 24.14 -1.39
N ASN A 723 -17.71 22.93 -1.91
CA ASN A 723 -17.72 22.66 -3.34
C ASN A 723 -18.96 21.84 -3.77
N THR A 724 -19.95 21.73 -2.90
CA THR A 724 -21.21 21.05 -3.23
C THR A 724 -21.83 21.71 -4.42
N ASN A 725 -22.25 20.94 -5.41
CA ASN A 725 -22.81 21.43 -6.68
C ASN A 725 -21.87 22.37 -7.47
N GLY A 726 -20.58 22.37 -7.18
CA GLY A 726 -19.58 23.22 -7.84
C GLY A 726 -19.66 24.69 -7.44
N ASN A 727 -20.02 25.00 -6.22
CA ASN A 727 -20.21 26.37 -5.76
C ASN A 727 -18.90 27.16 -5.56
N TYR A 728 -17.82 26.53 -5.06
CA TYR A 728 -16.54 27.18 -4.74
C TYR A 728 -16.70 28.33 -3.72
N GLU A 729 -17.28 28.02 -2.59
CA GLU A 729 -17.56 28.96 -1.52
C GLU A 729 -16.63 28.71 -0.33
N TYR A 730 -15.95 29.78 0.13
CA TYR A 730 -15.11 29.74 1.32
C TYR A 730 -15.89 30.27 2.52
N HIS A 731 -16.13 29.39 3.49
CA HIS A 731 -16.79 29.74 4.75
C HIS A 731 -15.74 30.19 5.78
N TRP A 732 -15.93 31.36 6.33
CA TRP A 732 -15.12 31.89 7.41
C TRP A 732 -15.97 32.03 8.68
N LEU A 733 -15.59 31.25 9.68
CA LEU A 733 -16.24 31.16 10.98
C LEU A 733 -15.38 31.91 12.01
N PHE A 734 -15.95 32.81 12.76
CA PHE A 734 -15.21 33.56 13.77
C PHE A 734 -16.10 33.97 14.96
N ALA A 735 -15.44 34.29 16.09
CA ALA A 735 -16.10 34.86 17.26
C ALA A 735 -16.15 36.38 17.12
N SER A 736 -17.34 36.98 17.29
CA SER A 736 -17.55 38.44 17.19
C SER A 736 -17.68 39.09 18.55
N GLY A 737 -17.28 40.36 18.65
CA GLY A 737 -17.44 41.21 19.83
C GLY A 737 -16.86 40.56 21.10
N SER A 738 -17.72 40.20 22.04
CA SER A 738 -17.34 39.51 23.28
C SER A 738 -17.61 38.01 23.28
N SER A 739 -18.03 37.46 22.15
CA SER A 739 -18.30 35.99 22.02
C SER A 739 -17.03 35.17 22.28
N THR A 740 -17.18 34.06 23.00
CA THR A 740 -16.10 33.09 23.25
C THR A 740 -16.18 31.86 22.35
N THR A 741 -17.22 31.77 21.56
CA THR A 741 -17.48 30.69 20.58
C THR A 741 -17.67 31.33 19.21
N LEU A 742 -17.45 30.54 18.14
CA LEU A 742 -17.66 30.99 16.77
C LEU A 742 -19.17 31.27 16.57
N ASP A 743 -19.53 32.55 16.40
CA ASP A 743 -20.91 32.98 16.32
C ASP A 743 -21.30 33.70 15.03
N LYS A 744 -20.31 33.93 14.17
CA LYS A 744 -20.47 34.52 12.84
C LYS A 744 -19.96 33.58 11.76
N GLU A 745 -20.69 33.55 10.65
CA GLU A 745 -20.35 32.83 9.43
C GLU A 745 -20.43 33.78 8.23
N LEU A 746 -19.30 34.06 7.60
CA LEU A 746 -19.23 34.81 6.36
C LEU A 746 -18.74 33.89 5.26
N VAL A 747 -19.37 34.00 4.10
CA VAL A 747 -19.07 33.16 2.94
C VAL A 747 -18.52 34.01 1.82
N PHE A 748 -17.40 33.60 1.27
CA PHE A 748 -16.79 34.20 0.09
C PHE A 748 -17.07 33.34 -1.13
N ASP A 749 -17.90 33.84 -2.04
CA ASP A 749 -18.09 33.23 -3.36
C ASP A 749 -16.91 33.62 -4.25
N LEU A 750 -16.05 32.61 -4.54
CA LEU A 750 -14.83 32.80 -5.30
C LEU A 750 -15.12 33.21 -6.75
N ARG A 751 -16.19 32.71 -7.36
CA ARG A 751 -16.57 33.05 -8.74
C ARG A 751 -17.05 34.50 -8.88
N ARG A 752 -17.87 34.99 -7.92
CA ARG A 752 -18.42 36.31 -7.92
C ARG A 752 -17.54 37.31 -7.19
N GLN A 753 -16.56 36.82 -6.42
CA GLN A 753 -15.71 37.64 -5.54
C GLN A 753 -16.52 38.55 -4.59
N LYS A 754 -17.52 37.96 -3.97
CA LYS A 754 -18.45 38.65 -3.04
C LYS A 754 -18.54 37.88 -1.74
N TRP A 755 -18.73 38.66 -0.69
CA TRP A 755 -19.02 38.16 0.65
C TRP A 755 -20.50 38.24 0.94
N TYR A 756 -21.05 37.26 1.66
CA TYR A 756 -22.36 37.29 2.28
C TYR A 756 -22.33 36.60 3.64
N GLU A 757 -23.30 36.92 4.50
CA GLU A 757 -23.42 36.36 5.85
C GLU A 757 -24.48 35.27 5.87
N ILE A 758 -24.22 34.20 6.61
CA ILE A 758 -25.20 33.17 6.95
C ILE A 758 -25.45 33.21 8.46
N ASP A 759 -26.69 33.43 8.89
CA ASP A 759 -27.11 33.26 10.28
C ASP A 759 -27.96 31.97 10.39
N ARG A 760 -27.42 30.96 11.03
CA ARG A 760 -28.09 29.67 11.24
C ARG A 760 -28.86 29.60 12.54
N GLY A 761 -28.95 30.70 13.28
CA GLY A 761 -29.56 30.78 14.62
C GLY A 761 -28.62 30.23 15.71
N SER A 762 -28.93 30.56 16.96
CA SER A 762 -28.02 30.34 18.10
C SER A 762 -27.68 28.85 18.37
N GLY A 763 -28.54 27.90 18.00
CA GLY A 763 -28.34 26.49 18.23
C GLY A 763 -27.61 25.75 17.11
N ASN A 764 -27.42 26.39 15.94
CA ASN A 764 -26.91 25.72 14.72
C ASN A 764 -25.64 26.40 14.17
N ARG A 765 -24.99 27.24 14.95
CA ARG A 765 -23.77 27.94 14.55
C ARG A 765 -22.66 26.92 14.30
N LEU A 766 -22.02 27.01 13.16
CA LEU A 766 -20.95 26.14 12.80
C LEU A 766 -19.69 26.44 13.61
N GLN A 767 -18.96 25.40 13.99
CA GLN A 767 -17.70 25.49 14.70
C GLN A 767 -16.52 25.01 13.87
N CYS A 768 -16.75 24.07 12.95
CA CYS A 768 -15.78 23.61 11.95
C CYS A 768 -16.53 22.97 10.79
N GLY A 769 -15.85 22.77 9.67
CA GLY A 769 -16.41 22.12 8.49
C GLY A 769 -15.35 21.57 7.56
N THR A 770 -15.77 20.71 6.66
CA THR A 770 -14.90 20.13 5.64
C THR A 770 -15.71 19.70 4.41
N ASP A 771 -15.06 19.71 3.26
CA ASP A 771 -15.56 19.11 2.03
C ASP A 771 -15.07 17.65 1.95
N VAL A 772 -15.94 16.75 1.54
CA VAL A 772 -15.67 15.31 1.39
C VAL A 772 -16.10 14.88 -0.01
N SER A 773 -15.29 14.11 -0.68
CA SER A 773 -15.68 13.50 -1.95
C SER A 773 -15.97 12.01 -1.80
N ASP A 774 -16.98 11.52 -2.50
CA ASP A 774 -17.27 10.09 -2.57
C ASP A 774 -16.42 9.40 -3.65
N SER A 775 -16.59 8.08 -3.78
CA SER A 775 -15.89 7.29 -4.79
C SER A 775 -16.22 7.64 -6.25
N TYR A 776 -17.27 8.40 -6.47
CA TYR A 776 -17.69 8.89 -7.79
C TYR A 776 -17.25 10.33 -8.08
N GLY A 777 -16.54 10.97 -7.13
CA GLY A 777 -16.10 12.35 -7.23
C GLY A 777 -17.18 13.40 -6.94
N ALA A 778 -18.33 13.01 -6.37
CA ALA A 778 -19.32 13.96 -5.88
C ALA A 778 -18.88 14.57 -4.55
N HIS A 779 -19.00 15.88 -4.42
CA HIS A 779 -18.59 16.63 -3.24
C HIS A 779 -19.76 16.88 -2.29
N TYR A 780 -19.48 16.76 -1.02
CA TYR A 780 -20.42 16.98 0.07
C TYR A 780 -19.76 17.73 1.19
N SER A 781 -20.35 18.84 1.61
CA SER A 781 -19.86 19.61 2.75
C SER A 781 -20.53 19.18 4.04
N TYR A 782 -19.72 18.91 5.05
CA TYR A 782 -20.14 18.60 6.40
C TYR A 782 -19.60 19.62 7.38
N ALA A 783 -20.40 19.99 8.36
CA ALA A 783 -19.98 20.88 9.40
C ALA A 783 -20.56 20.49 10.77
N ALA A 784 -19.80 20.78 11.82
CA ALA A 784 -20.24 20.55 13.18
C ALA A 784 -20.80 21.82 13.80
N THR A 785 -21.90 21.68 14.54
CA THR A 785 -22.59 22.79 15.18
C THR A 785 -22.20 22.92 16.65
N ASN A 786 -22.43 24.10 17.22
CA ASN A 786 -22.24 24.36 18.65
C ASN A 786 -23.17 23.55 19.58
N SER A 787 -24.19 22.89 19.01
CA SER A 787 -25.08 21.97 19.73
C SER A 787 -24.56 20.53 19.74
N GLY A 788 -23.39 20.23 19.11
CA GLY A 788 -22.77 18.94 19.09
C GLY A 788 -23.26 18.01 17.98
N TYR A 789 -23.92 18.55 16.96
CA TYR A 789 -24.39 17.77 15.80
C TYR A 789 -23.45 17.96 14.61
N LEU A 790 -23.20 16.89 13.87
CA LEU A 790 -22.63 16.91 12.53
C LEU A 790 -23.76 17.02 11.52
N GLN A 791 -23.71 18.03 10.67
CA GLN A 791 -24.71 18.30 9.65
C GLN A 791 -24.07 18.26 8.26
N ARG A 792 -24.78 17.70 7.29
CA ARG A 792 -24.48 17.87 5.88
C ARG A 792 -25.07 19.19 5.39
N LEU A 793 -24.22 20.06 4.87
CA LEU A 793 -24.64 21.33 4.30
C LEU A 793 -25.21 21.13 2.89
N GLU A 794 -25.90 22.12 2.38
CA GLU A 794 -26.52 22.14 1.04
C GLU A 794 -27.37 20.87 0.74
N ASN A 795 -27.95 20.29 1.80
CA ASN A 795 -28.82 19.11 1.69
C ASN A 795 -30.17 19.37 2.32
N GLY A 796 -31.23 19.38 1.49
CA GLY A 796 -32.57 19.72 1.92
C GLY A 796 -32.86 21.21 1.79
N THR A 797 -33.87 21.70 2.52
CA THR A 797 -34.50 23.02 2.28
C THR A 797 -34.71 23.83 3.54
N ALA A 798 -34.25 23.31 4.67
CA ALA A 798 -34.33 23.98 5.97
C ALA A 798 -32.95 24.00 6.63
N PHE A 799 -32.70 24.97 7.53
CA PHE A 799 -31.46 25.10 8.30
C PHE A 799 -31.24 23.94 9.26
N THR A 800 -32.28 23.23 9.65
CA THR A 800 -32.20 22.11 10.57
C THR A 800 -33.10 20.98 10.10
N GLY A 801 -32.83 19.76 10.53
CA GLY A 801 -33.72 18.62 10.34
C GLY A 801 -35.11 18.80 10.95
N ASP A 802 -35.30 19.82 11.78
CA ASP A 802 -36.53 20.18 12.46
C ASP A 802 -37.37 21.19 11.67
N GLY A 803 -36.97 21.62 10.49
CA GLY A 803 -37.75 22.51 9.63
C GLY A 803 -37.68 23.99 9.98
N GLY A 804 -36.54 24.46 10.48
CA GLY A 804 -36.30 25.88 10.72
C GLY A 804 -36.32 26.71 9.43
N ALA A 805 -37.13 27.77 9.37
CA ALA A 805 -37.21 28.62 8.18
C ALA A 805 -35.90 29.31 7.86
N ILE A 806 -35.52 29.32 6.58
CA ILE A 806 -34.37 30.05 6.05
C ILE A 806 -34.83 31.47 5.70
N THR A 807 -34.14 32.50 6.24
CA THR A 807 -34.38 33.87 5.88
C THR A 807 -33.31 34.36 4.91
N TYR A 808 -33.73 34.71 3.70
CA TYR A 808 -32.91 35.35 2.69
C TYR A 808 -33.11 36.86 2.76
N GLU A 809 -32.01 37.56 2.81
CA GLU A 809 -32.04 39.02 2.94
C GLU A 809 -30.93 39.65 2.12
N PHE A 810 -31.27 40.70 1.40
CA PHE A 810 -30.26 41.59 0.84
C PHE A 810 -30.76 43.05 0.90
N GLU A 811 -29.80 43.94 0.93
CA GLU A 811 -30.05 45.38 1.05
C GLU A 811 -29.28 46.13 -0.02
N LEU A 812 -29.98 47.03 -0.69
CA LEU A 812 -29.37 48.00 -1.57
C LEU A 812 -28.98 49.23 -0.74
N GLY A 813 -27.79 49.76 -0.93
CA GLY A 813 -27.29 50.95 -0.21
C GLY A 813 -28.13 52.19 -0.46
N ASP A 814 -27.85 53.23 0.32
CA ASP A 814 -28.53 54.51 0.16
C ASP A 814 -28.25 55.16 -1.19
N LEU A 815 -29.24 55.09 -2.08
CA LEU A 815 -29.17 55.58 -3.45
C LEU A 815 -29.84 56.92 -3.59
N PRO A 816 -29.19 57.94 -4.15
CA PRO A 816 -29.83 59.18 -4.57
C PRO A 816 -30.32 59.07 -6.02
N PRO A 817 -31.57 58.67 -6.31
CA PRO A 817 -32.03 58.36 -7.67
C PRO A 817 -32.01 59.55 -8.62
N ALA A 818 -32.07 60.77 -8.09
CA ALA A 818 -31.92 61.98 -8.89
C ALA A 818 -30.47 62.29 -9.28
N GLY A 819 -29.50 61.56 -8.79
CA GLY A 819 -28.07 61.85 -8.99
C GLY A 819 -27.62 63.18 -8.35
N SER A 820 -28.43 63.78 -7.51
CA SER A 820 -28.17 65.08 -6.85
C SER A 820 -28.65 65.04 -5.40
N LEU A 821 -27.81 65.51 -4.49
CA LEU A 821 -28.16 65.63 -3.06
C LEU A 821 -29.14 66.72 -2.79
N ASN A 822 -29.42 67.59 -3.77
CA ASN A 822 -30.38 68.78 -3.65
C ASN A 822 -31.77 68.43 -4.18
N MET A 823 -32.00 67.17 -4.60
CA MET A 823 -33.28 66.77 -5.15
C MET A 823 -33.88 65.61 -4.33
N GLU A 824 -35.12 65.81 -3.92
CA GLU A 824 -35.91 64.75 -3.29
C GLU A 824 -36.74 64.01 -4.33
N THR A 825 -36.83 62.70 -4.14
CA THR A 825 -37.64 61.82 -4.99
C THR A 825 -38.63 61.01 -4.15
N ILE A 826 -39.72 60.58 -4.78
CA ILE A 826 -40.69 59.67 -4.21
C ILE A 826 -40.60 58.36 -4.97
N LEU A 827 -40.34 57.24 -4.30
CA LEU A 827 -40.38 55.91 -4.88
C LEU A 827 -41.87 55.52 -5.11
N ARG A 828 -42.23 55.32 -6.38
CA ARG A 828 -43.63 55.08 -6.79
C ARG A 828 -43.86 53.58 -7.05
N TYR A 829 -42.89 52.90 -7.67
CA TYR A 829 -43.00 51.50 -8.01
C TYR A 829 -41.66 50.78 -7.83
N ILE A 830 -41.72 49.52 -7.31
CA ILE A 830 -40.61 48.59 -7.31
C ILE A 830 -40.99 47.42 -8.24
N ARG A 831 -40.07 47.09 -9.10
CA ARG A 831 -40.17 45.88 -9.91
C ARG A 831 -39.07 44.92 -9.54
N LEU A 832 -39.46 43.73 -9.10
CA LEU A 832 -38.56 42.64 -8.81
C LEU A 832 -38.82 41.53 -9.79
N VAL A 833 -37.78 41.15 -10.55
CA VAL A 833 -37.77 39.95 -11.36
C VAL A 833 -36.99 38.89 -10.63
N MET A 834 -37.58 37.73 -10.40
CA MET A 834 -36.95 36.63 -9.66
C MET A 834 -37.33 35.30 -10.26
N VAL A 835 -36.45 34.31 -10.12
CA VAL A 835 -36.79 32.93 -10.35
C VAL A 835 -37.61 32.41 -9.20
N THR A 836 -38.81 31.88 -9.47
CA THR A 836 -39.62 31.21 -8.46
C THR A 836 -39.41 29.70 -8.54
N LYS A 837 -39.23 29.06 -7.42
CA LYS A 837 -39.26 27.61 -7.33
C LYS A 837 -40.70 27.12 -7.03
N GLY A 838 -41.18 26.17 -7.82
CA GLY A 838 -42.48 25.57 -7.62
C GLY A 838 -43.70 26.40 -8.12
N THR A 839 -44.90 25.99 -7.71
CA THR A 839 -46.18 26.55 -8.15
C THR A 839 -46.76 27.58 -7.21
N THR A 840 -46.19 27.73 -6.01
CA THR A 840 -46.66 28.63 -4.97
C THR A 840 -46.02 30.01 -5.08
N SER A 841 -46.78 31.08 -4.90
CA SER A 841 -46.27 32.42 -4.94
C SER A 841 -45.47 32.76 -3.70
N SER A 842 -44.14 33.00 -3.86
CA SER A 842 -43.29 33.46 -2.78
C SER A 842 -43.62 34.95 -2.49
N SER A 843 -43.89 35.30 -1.25
CA SER A 843 -44.07 36.68 -0.85
C SER A 843 -42.75 37.26 -0.38
N VAL A 844 -42.31 38.38 -0.94
CA VAL A 844 -41.08 39.10 -0.58
C VAL A 844 -41.46 40.35 0.18
N THR A 845 -40.95 40.51 1.38
CA THR A 845 -41.08 41.76 2.15
C THR A 845 -40.02 42.76 1.70
N VAL A 846 -40.45 43.93 1.27
CA VAL A 846 -39.56 45.03 0.94
C VAL A 846 -39.71 46.12 1.99
N THR A 847 -38.61 46.45 2.63
CA THR A 847 -38.52 47.55 3.58
C THR A 847 -37.79 48.73 2.96
N HIS A 848 -38.44 49.89 2.95
CA HIS A 848 -37.87 51.10 2.45
C HIS A 848 -37.45 52.00 3.60
N TYR A 849 -36.22 52.47 3.56
CA TYR A 849 -35.67 53.45 4.47
C TYR A 849 -35.36 54.75 3.69
N GLY A 850 -35.76 55.93 4.21
CA GLY A 850 -35.51 57.20 3.58
C GLY A 850 -34.52 58.06 4.40
N ASP A 851 -33.62 58.75 3.71
CA ASP A 851 -32.63 59.67 4.30
C ASP A 851 -31.86 59.11 5.47
N MET A 852 -31.35 57.85 5.29
CA MET A 852 -30.55 57.12 6.29
C MET A 852 -31.30 56.80 7.60
N ASN A 853 -32.61 56.92 7.62
CA ASN A 853 -33.43 56.58 8.78
C ASN A 853 -33.36 55.05 9.04
N GLN A 854 -33.33 54.65 10.29
CA GLN A 854 -33.34 53.24 10.69
C GLN A 854 -34.77 52.70 10.83
N THR A 855 -35.79 53.49 10.79
CA THR A 855 -37.17 53.04 10.82
C THR A 855 -37.73 52.97 9.41
N GLY A 856 -37.91 51.73 8.91
CA GLY A 856 -38.38 51.48 7.57
C GLY A 856 -39.90 51.34 7.47
N LYS A 857 -40.40 51.50 6.27
CA LYS A 857 -41.79 51.18 5.88
C LYS A 857 -41.77 49.93 5.00
N THR A 858 -42.67 48.97 5.26
CA THR A 858 -42.72 47.68 4.58
C THR A 858 -43.85 47.58 3.58
N ILE A 859 -43.62 46.90 2.51
CA ILE A 859 -44.64 46.36 1.61
C ILE A 859 -44.32 44.88 1.32
N THR A 860 -45.34 44.12 0.97
CA THR A 860 -45.18 42.72 0.52
C THR A 860 -45.40 42.65 -0.96
N LEU A 861 -44.44 42.07 -1.68
CA LEU A 861 -44.55 41.78 -3.06
C LEU A 861 -44.90 40.28 -3.20
N SER A 862 -45.96 39.94 -3.93
CA SER A 862 -46.39 38.58 -4.16
C SER A 862 -46.26 38.27 -5.67
N PRO A 863 -45.32 37.45 -6.10
CA PRO A 863 -45.14 37.09 -7.51
C PRO A 863 -46.43 36.41 -8.00
N SER A 864 -46.93 36.83 -9.14
CA SER A 864 -48.24 36.34 -9.65
C SER A 864 -48.13 35.26 -10.71
N LYS A 865 -46.89 34.84 -11.09
CA LYS A 865 -46.61 33.83 -12.14
C LYS A 865 -45.54 32.89 -11.73
N SER A 866 -45.75 31.60 -11.98
CA SER A 866 -44.68 30.60 -11.93
C SER A 866 -43.78 30.68 -13.15
N GLY A 867 -42.43 30.73 -12.95
CA GLY A 867 -41.44 30.76 -14.03
C GLY A 867 -40.58 32.05 -14.02
N TYR A 868 -39.76 32.19 -15.06
CA TYR A 868 -38.69 33.23 -15.12
C TYR A 868 -39.19 34.70 -15.08
N ASP A 869 -40.44 34.96 -15.31
CA ASP A 869 -41.03 36.30 -15.44
C ASP A 869 -42.00 36.61 -14.33
N SER A 870 -41.49 36.83 -13.11
CA SER A 870 -42.35 37.46 -12.06
C SER A 870 -42.07 38.97 -12.00
N THR A 871 -42.71 39.66 -12.87
CA THR A 871 -42.74 41.15 -12.85
C THR A 871 -43.86 41.62 -11.96
N MET A 872 -43.55 42.42 -10.95
CA MET A 872 -44.53 42.94 -10.00
C MET A 872 -44.44 44.43 -9.89
N PRO A 873 -45.57 45.18 -10.14
CA PRO A 873 -45.63 46.58 -9.70
C PRO A 873 -45.73 46.62 -8.18
N ALA A 874 -44.76 47.22 -7.52
CA ALA A 874 -44.86 47.56 -6.13
C ALA A 874 -45.75 48.80 -5.98
N ARG A 875 -46.99 48.62 -5.54
CA ARG A 875 -47.79 49.72 -5.08
C ARG A 875 -47.70 49.82 -3.59
N SER A 876 -47.49 51.08 -3.05
CA SER A 876 -47.72 51.28 -1.64
C SER A 876 -49.23 50.92 -1.33
N VAL A 877 -49.40 49.82 -0.63
CA VAL A 877 -50.73 49.37 -0.17
C VAL A 877 -51.07 50.31 1.00
N SER A 878 -52.16 51.00 0.90
CA SER A 878 -52.70 51.88 1.94
C SER A 878 -52.36 53.36 1.88
N GLY A 879 -52.37 54.00 0.71
CA GLY A 879 -52.57 55.44 0.64
C GLY A 879 -51.46 56.32 1.25
N SER A 880 -50.46 55.78 1.91
CA SER A 880 -49.34 56.56 2.42
C SER A 880 -48.16 56.36 1.46
N THR A 881 -47.81 57.41 0.76
CA THR A 881 -46.55 57.54 0.02
C THR A 881 -45.37 57.22 0.93
N TRP A 882 -44.37 56.57 0.43
CA TRP A 882 -43.11 56.33 1.16
C TRP A 882 -42.32 57.63 1.44
N GLY A 883 -42.89 58.74 1.33
CA GLY A 883 -42.31 60.03 1.60
C GLY A 883 -41.39 60.50 0.48
N SER A 884 -41.02 61.81 0.59
CA SER A 884 -40.03 62.40 -0.30
C SER A 884 -38.68 62.39 0.40
N HIS A 885 -37.68 61.80 -0.26
CA HIS A 885 -36.35 61.57 0.30
C HIS A 885 -35.26 61.84 -0.74
N VAL A 886 -34.11 62.31 -0.28
CA VAL A 886 -32.89 62.35 -1.12
C VAL A 886 -32.29 60.97 -1.30
N PHE A 887 -32.20 60.19 -0.24
CA PHE A 887 -31.65 58.83 -0.25
C PHE A 887 -32.75 57.82 -0.03
N HIS A 888 -32.68 56.73 -0.81
CA HIS A 888 -33.56 55.58 -0.68
C HIS A 888 -32.74 54.33 -0.50
N ARG A 889 -33.03 53.58 0.55
CA ARG A 889 -32.46 52.26 0.84
C ARG A 889 -33.56 51.23 0.86
N LEU A 890 -33.34 50.10 0.19
CA LEU A 890 -34.33 49.04 0.06
C LEU A 890 -33.74 47.74 0.58
N LYS A 891 -34.46 47.11 1.49
CA LYS A 891 -34.15 45.81 2.04
C LYS A 891 -35.20 44.83 1.60
N PHE A 892 -34.77 43.70 1.02
CA PHE A 892 -35.61 42.62 0.54
C PHE A 892 -35.44 41.43 1.46
N THR A 893 -36.51 40.87 1.97
CA THR A 893 -36.51 39.74 2.92
C THR A 893 -37.55 38.74 2.54
N ILE A 894 -37.15 37.45 2.53
CA ILE A 894 -38.05 36.31 2.45
C ILE A 894 -37.65 35.31 3.51
N SER A 895 -38.61 34.70 4.21
CA SER A 895 -38.34 33.62 5.19
C SER A 895 -39.28 32.46 4.89
N THR A 896 -38.71 31.30 4.72
CA THR A 896 -39.48 30.08 4.37
C THR A 896 -38.77 28.81 4.82
N ASP A 897 -39.55 27.81 5.18
CA ASP A 897 -39.15 26.41 5.38
C ASP A 897 -39.70 25.48 4.29
N ASP A 898 -40.37 26.07 3.29
CA ASP A 898 -40.98 25.33 2.17
C ASP A 898 -39.98 25.21 1.00
N GLU A 899 -39.66 23.99 0.61
CA GLU A 899 -38.74 23.67 -0.50
C GLU A 899 -39.22 24.19 -1.86
N THR A 900 -40.51 24.43 -2.01
CA THR A 900 -41.11 24.99 -3.23
C THR A 900 -40.99 26.47 -3.34
N ILE A 901 -40.56 27.17 -2.27
CA ILE A 901 -40.43 28.61 -2.17
C ILE A 901 -38.96 28.97 -2.17
N GLY A 902 -38.47 29.55 -3.26
CA GLY A 902 -37.10 30.04 -3.39
C GLY A 902 -37.06 31.55 -3.67
N PHE A 903 -35.90 32.15 -3.42
CA PHE A 903 -35.64 33.55 -3.70
C PHE A 903 -34.33 33.71 -4.48
N GLU A 904 -34.49 33.91 -5.79
CA GLU A 904 -33.36 34.13 -6.71
C GLU A 904 -33.65 35.41 -7.50
N PRO A 905 -33.24 36.61 -6.98
CA PRO A 905 -33.47 37.88 -7.65
C PRO A 905 -32.58 38.02 -8.87
N LEU A 906 -33.16 38.26 -10.02
CA LEU A 906 -32.46 38.50 -11.28
C LEU A 906 -32.33 39.98 -11.59
N TRP A 907 -33.36 40.76 -11.31
CA TRP A 907 -33.41 42.17 -11.67
C TRP A 907 -34.27 42.97 -10.69
N ILE A 908 -33.79 44.13 -10.28
CA ILE A 908 -34.55 45.09 -9.47
C ILE A 908 -34.52 46.43 -10.17
N SER A 909 -35.70 47.06 -10.29
CA SER A 909 -35.84 48.42 -10.77
C SER A 909 -36.84 49.21 -9.94
N GLY A 910 -36.58 50.50 -9.75
CA GLY A 910 -37.45 51.45 -9.06
C GLY A 910 -37.88 52.57 -10.01
N LEU A 911 -39.17 52.95 -9.97
CA LEU A 911 -39.64 54.15 -10.59
C LEU A 911 -39.74 55.26 -9.55
N TYR A 912 -38.96 56.25 -9.75
CA TYR A 912 -38.90 57.43 -8.89
C TYR A 912 -39.49 58.63 -9.60
N GLU A 913 -40.26 59.43 -8.83
CA GLU A 913 -40.79 60.71 -9.26
C GLU A 913 -40.07 61.84 -8.54
N LEU A 914 -39.64 62.87 -9.27
CA LEU A 914 -39.08 64.07 -8.66
C LEU A 914 -40.16 64.77 -7.85
N SER A 915 -39.87 65.07 -6.57
CA SER A 915 -40.78 65.71 -5.66
C SER A 915 -40.51 67.20 -5.56
N ARG A 916 -39.30 67.57 -5.18
CA ARG A 916 -38.93 68.99 -5.02
C ARG A 916 -37.40 69.14 -5.00
N TYR A 917 -36.98 70.33 -5.25
CA TYR A 917 -35.60 70.73 -4.95
C TYR A 917 -35.51 70.99 -3.44
N ARG A 918 -34.52 70.52 -2.78
CA ARG A 918 -34.18 70.80 -1.42
C ARG A 918 -33.28 72.06 -1.47
N LEU A 919 -33.90 73.25 -1.38
CA LEU A 919 -33.11 74.43 -1.18
C LEU A 919 -32.60 74.38 0.24
N LYS A 920 -31.28 74.54 0.39
CA LYS A 920 -30.69 74.70 1.72
C LYS A 920 -31.07 76.05 2.25
N ASP A 921 -31.78 76.08 3.39
CA ASP A 921 -31.91 77.24 4.20
C ASP A 921 -30.59 77.60 4.88
#